data_fadea0fecdcb8adff471bdcda93b80c4
#
_entry.id   fadea0fecdcb8adff471bdcda93b80c4
#
_cell.length_a   1.000
_cell.length_b   1.000
_cell.length_c   1.000
_cell.angle_alpha   90.00
_cell.angle_beta   90.00
_cell.angle_gamma   90.00
#
_symmetry.space_group_name_H-M   'P 1'
#
loop_
_entity.id
_entity.type
_entity.pdbx_description
1 polymer ?
#
loop_
_entity_poly.entity_id
_entity_poly.type
_entity_poly.pdbx_seq_one_letter_code
_entity_poly.pdbx_strand_id
1 'polypeptide(L)'
;MTTILGISAFYHDAAAAILVDGVVVAAAQEERFTRKKHDESFPINAIEFCLSEANIEIEDLDFVAFYEKPFLKFERILETQLAFAPRGLKSFLTAMPIWLKSKLYLSQVIRKGLQKRFKKRIVFSQHHESHAASAFFNSPFQNAAILTVDGVGEWATTTMGTGNENKIELTHELTFPDSLGLLYSAFTYFCGFRVNGGEGKLMGLAPYGDPKYVETIFDNLVDLKADGSLRLNQNYFNYCAGDTMTSANFADLFGGPPRVADSEITQREKDLASSIQSVTETILLKMANHLHAKTAMENLCVAGGVGLNCVANGRIRREGPFKNVWVQPAAGDSGGAIGAATFVWHQLLGKPRSNTNCVSPLLGPKCSNVESDLHSMGAGFEMLERANLESVVSQHLSDSKIVGWFQGPMEFGPRALGNRSILADPRNPEMQDLVNEKVKFREGFRPFAPAVLELRVSDFFKDETPSPFMLFASTVLESKRDQIPAVTHVDGSARVQTVSANDNPKFHELITSFDRLTGCPMLLNTSFNVRGEPMVCTVQDAYRCFMKSGIDVLVVENFLLLKSDQPEFDEFKIGDEAKTESFFQKALRGFSIITFPIRWLVSKLVLSVMFYVFITPIGLIWRNLNKDDSFQPIDLKKRSYWRVRSKPRDKSSYFKQY
;
A
#
# COMPACT_ATOMS: atom_id res chain seq x y z
N MET A 1 20.01 20.46 -14.95
CA MET A 1 18.80 19.92 -14.29
C MET A 1 18.63 18.49 -14.77
N THR A 2 18.52 17.55 -13.86
CA THR A 2 18.29 16.12 -14.19
C THR A 2 16.90 15.73 -13.73
N THR A 3 16.10 15.20 -14.64
CA THR A 3 14.68 14.89 -14.45
C THR A 3 14.44 13.40 -14.60
N ILE A 4 13.82 12.78 -13.60
CA ILE A 4 13.60 11.33 -13.56
C ILE A 4 12.14 11.05 -13.21
N LEU A 5 11.43 10.38 -14.12
CA LEU A 5 10.07 9.89 -13.89
C LEU A 5 10.13 8.42 -13.44
N GLY A 6 9.65 8.15 -12.22
CA GLY A 6 9.46 6.80 -11.70
C GLY A 6 8.02 6.32 -11.91
N ILE A 7 7.85 5.06 -12.30
CA ILE A 7 6.55 4.46 -12.60
C ILE A 7 6.41 3.11 -11.91
N SER A 8 5.30 2.92 -11.19
CA SER A 8 4.78 1.64 -10.71
C SER A 8 3.46 1.35 -11.41
N ALA A 9 3.26 0.18 -12.02
CA ALA A 9 2.03 -0.16 -12.76
C ALA A 9 1.89 -1.65 -13.05
N PHE A 10 0.68 -2.05 -13.51
CA PHE A 10 0.31 -3.36 -14.05
C PHE A 10 0.20 -4.50 -13.04
N TYR A 11 0.11 -4.20 -11.76
CA TYR A 11 -0.19 -5.21 -10.73
C TYR A 11 -1.32 -4.70 -9.82
N HIS A 12 -1.07 -3.75 -8.93
CA HIS A 12 -2.02 -2.97 -8.18
C HIS A 12 -1.39 -1.64 -7.80
N ASP A 13 -2.19 -0.65 -7.38
CA ASP A 13 -1.75 0.65 -6.87
C ASP A 13 -0.78 1.38 -7.82
N ALA A 14 -1.14 1.47 -9.12
CA ALA A 14 -0.35 2.19 -10.11
C ALA A 14 -0.09 3.63 -9.66
N ALA A 15 1.15 4.11 -9.86
CA ALA A 15 1.61 5.41 -9.38
C ALA A 15 2.72 5.98 -10.27
N ALA A 16 2.88 7.29 -10.21
CA ALA A 16 4.01 8.02 -10.78
C ALA A 16 4.65 8.93 -9.74
N ALA A 17 5.94 9.18 -9.89
CA ALA A 17 6.69 10.15 -9.11
C ALA A 17 7.72 10.85 -10.00
N ILE A 18 7.89 12.16 -9.81
CA ILE A 18 8.89 12.97 -10.52
C ILE A 18 9.96 13.45 -9.55
N LEU A 19 11.21 13.25 -9.95
CA LEU A 19 12.38 13.68 -9.21
C LEU A 19 13.17 14.67 -10.09
N VAL A 20 13.50 15.82 -9.52
CA VAL A 20 14.28 16.88 -10.15
C VAL A 20 15.50 17.17 -9.30
N ASP A 21 16.70 17.00 -9.87
CA ASP A 21 18.00 17.19 -9.20
C ASP A 21 18.10 16.52 -7.81
N GLY A 22 17.50 15.35 -7.66
CA GLY A 22 17.53 14.55 -6.42
C GLY A 22 16.40 14.85 -5.43
N VAL A 23 15.52 15.79 -5.72
CA VAL A 23 14.35 16.12 -4.90
C VAL A 23 13.09 15.50 -5.51
N VAL A 24 12.30 14.79 -4.73
CA VAL A 24 10.96 14.32 -5.12
C VAL A 24 10.03 15.53 -5.13
N VAL A 25 9.62 15.98 -6.31
CA VAL A 25 8.78 17.19 -6.49
C VAL A 25 7.30 16.84 -6.35
N ALA A 26 6.87 15.74 -6.96
CA ALA A 26 5.49 15.28 -6.91
C ALA A 26 5.39 13.76 -7.02
N ALA A 27 4.35 13.19 -6.43
CA ALA A 27 3.99 11.78 -6.59
C ALA A 27 2.47 11.59 -6.40
N ALA A 28 1.86 10.72 -7.21
CA ALA A 28 0.44 10.42 -7.10
C ALA A 28 0.14 8.99 -7.53
N GLN A 29 -0.92 8.42 -6.94
CA GLN A 29 -1.49 7.15 -7.35
C GLN A 29 -2.56 7.39 -8.42
N GLU A 30 -2.62 6.54 -9.44
CA GLU A 30 -3.58 6.66 -10.54
C GLU A 30 -5.03 6.58 -10.07
N GLU A 31 -5.31 5.76 -9.06
CA GLU A 31 -6.64 5.61 -8.47
C GLU A 31 -7.25 6.94 -7.98
N ARG A 32 -6.41 7.95 -7.65
CA ARG A 32 -6.88 9.26 -7.18
C ARG A 32 -7.61 10.02 -8.27
N PHE A 33 -7.20 9.81 -9.51
CA PHE A 33 -7.77 10.46 -10.71
C PHE A 33 -8.87 9.62 -11.35
N THR A 34 -8.64 8.30 -11.51
CA THR A 34 -9.59 7.39 -12.16
C THR A 34 -10.78 7.01 -11.27
N ARG A 35 -10.70 7.28 -9.98
CA ARG A 35 -11.67 6.88 -8.94
C ARG A 35 -11.87 5.36 -8.84
N LYS A 36 -11.00 4.58 -9.46
CA LYS A 36 -10.99 3.12 -9.39
C LYS A 36 -9.96 2.65 -8.39
N LYS A 37 -10.46 2.15 -7.24
CA LYS A 37 -9.60 1.69 -6.15
C LYS A 37 -8.68 0.55 -6.58
N HIS A 38 -7.37 0.64 -6.22
CA HIS A 38 -6.32 -0.29 -6.63
C HIS A 38 -6.18 -0.37 -8.16
N ASP A 39 -6.27 0.75 -8.85
CA ASP A 39 -6.09 0.79 -10.31
C ASP A 39 -4.72 0.25 -10.70
N GLU A 40 -4.71 -0.74 -11.58
CA GLU A 40 -3.50 -1.42 -12.08
C GLU A 40 -3.04 -0.88 -13.43
N SER A 41 -3.79 0.04 -14.03
CA SER A 41 -3.53 0.53 -15.39
C SER A 41 -2.24 1.35 -15.46
N PHE A 42 -1.82 1.70 -16.67
CA PHE A 42 -0.71 2.64 -16.84
C PHE A 42 -1.09 4.01 -16.26
N PRO A 43 -0.27 4.62 -15.37
CA PRO A 43 -0.67 5.77 -14.57
C PRO A 43 -0.59 7.09 -15.35
N ILE A 44 -1.39 7.25 -16.40
CA ILE A 44 -1.31 8.38 -17.32
C ILE A 44 -1.65 9.70 -16.61
N ASN A 45 -2.69 9.72 -15.77
CA ASN A 45 -3.12 10.92 -15.08
C ASN A 45 -2.11 11.32 -13.99
N ALA A 46 -1.57 10.33 -13.27
CA ALA A 46 -0.52 10.58 -12.28
C ALA A 46 0.76 11.10 -12.92
N ILE A 47 1.11 10.62 -14.13
CA ILE A 47 2.25 11.12 -14.91
C ILE A 47 2.01 12.57 -15.35
N GLU A 48 0.85 12.86 -15.93
CA GLU A 48 0.48 14.22 -16.36
C GLU A 48 0.52 15.21 -15.19
N PHE A 49 -0.02 14.81 -14.03
CA PHE A 49 0.08 15.58 -12.80
C PHE A 49 1.55 15.85 -12.40
N CYS A 50 2.38 14.80 -12.34
CA CYS A 50 3.79 14.93 -11.95
C CYS A 50 4.56 15.85 -12.90
N LEU A 51 4.35 15.76 -14.21
CA LEU A 51 4.98 16.61 -15.20
C LEU A 51 4.53 18.07 -15.05
N SER A 52 3.24 18.30 -14.87
CA SER A 52 2.65 19.61 -14.65
C SER A 52 3.20 20.29 -13.38
N GLU A 53 3.29 19.56 -12.26
CA GLU A 53 3.79 20.11 -10.99
C GLU A 53 5.30 20.44 -11.08
N ALA A 54 6.06 19.67 -11.85
CA ALA A 54 7.48 19.94 -12.13
C ALA A 54 7.69 21.00 -13.24
N ASN A 55 6.64 21.43 -13.93
CA ASN A 55 6.66 22.34 -15.09
C ASN A 55 7.63 21.88 -16.19
N ILE A 56 7.53 20.58 -16.56
CA ILE A 56 8.34 19.96 -17.61
C ILE A 56 7.48 19.15 -18.59
N GLU A 57 8.00 18.97 -19.80
CA GLU A 57 7.39 18.14 -20.83
C GLU A 57 8.02 16.72 -20.85
N ILE A 58 7.37 15.77 -21.53
CA ILE A 58 7.88 14.39 -21.64
C ILE A 58 9.25 14.33 -22.29
N GLU A 59 9.55 15.21 -23.25
CA GLU A 59 10.82 15.31 -23.95
C GLU A 59 11.98 15.78 -23.06
N ASP A 60 11.67 16.55 -22.00
CA ASP A 60 12.65 17.07 -21.05
C ASP A 60 13.13 16.00 -20.05
N LEU A 61 12.40 14.87 -19.94
CA LEU A 61 12.80 13.78 -19.08
C LEU A 61 14.16 13.20 -19.49
N ASP A 62 15.09 13.11 -18.54
CA ASP A 62 16.37 12.43 -18.75
C ASP A 62 16.23 10.93 -18.61
N PHE A 63 15.45 10.47 -17.64
CA PHE A 63 15.20 9.05 -17.40
C PHE A 63 13.72 8.79 -17.12
N VAL A 64 13.29 7.61 -17.57
CA VAL A 64 12.06 6.95 -17.13
C VAL A 64 12.48 5.66 -16.47
N ALA A 65 12.05 5.46 -15.23
CA ALA A 65 12.38 4.28 -14.42
C ALA A 65 11.12 3.49 -14.11
N PHE A 66 11.15 2.19 -14.32
CA PHE A 66 10.09 1.26 -13.97
C PHE A 66 10.51 0.40 -12.78
N TYR A 67 9.59 0.13 -11.86
CA TYR A 67 9.86 -0.38 -10.52
C TYR A 67 10.15 -1.89 -10.42
N GLU A 68 10.04 -2.65 -11.54
CA GLU A 68 10.31 -4.10 -11.56
C GLU A 68 10.93 -4.55 -12.90
N LYS A 69 11.48 -5.78 -12.91
CA LYS A 69 12.02 -6.45 -14.11
C LYS A 69 11.03 -7.47 -14.64
N PRO A 70 10.27 -7.16 -15.70
CA PRO A 70 9.17 -8.01 -16.15
C PRO A 70 9.60 -9.39 -16.62
N PHE A 71 10.77 -9.56 -17.26
CA PHE A 71 11.20 -10.88 -17.72
C PHE A 71 11.58 -11.83 -16.59
N LEU A 72 12.18 -11.34 -15.50
CA LEU A 72 12.44 -12.17 -14.32
C LEU A 72 11.13 -12.61 -13.65
N LYS A 73 10.14 -11.73 -13.63
CA LYS A 73 8.79 -12.07 -13.13
C LYS A 73 8.11 -13.12 -14.01
N PHE A 74 8.26 -13.01 -15.32
CA PHE A 74 7.74 -14.01 -16.27
C PHE A 74 8.45 -15.37 -16.14
N GLU A 75 9.77 -15.36 -15.97
CA GLU A 75 10.57 -16.56 -15.67
C GLU A 75 10.01 -17.29 -14.46
N ARG A 76 9.83 -16.59 -13.32
CA ARG A 76 9.21 -17.17 -12.13
C ARG A 76 7.84 -17.81 -12.42
N ILE A 77 6.98 -17.13 -13.19
CA ILE A 77 5.65 -17.66 -13.53
C ILE A 77 5.80 -18.96 -14.33
N LEU A 78 6.69 -19.00 -15.32
CA LEU A 78 6.93 -20.20 -16.12
C LEU A 78 7.52 -21.34 -15.27
N GLU A 79 8.52 -21.08 -14.45
CA GLU A 79 9.11 -22.09 -13.57
C GLU A 79 8.10 -22.63 -12.57
N THR A 80 7.22 -21.75 -12.04
CA THR A 80 6.11 -22.20 -11.19
C THR A 80 5.19 -23.16 -11.93
N GLN A 81 4.85 -22.88 -13.21
CA GLN A 81 4.02 -23.79 -14.01
C GLN A 81 4.73 -25.14 -14.25
N LEU A 82 6.04 -25.13 -14.51
CA LEU A 82 6.83 -26.35 -14.68
C LEU A 82 6.89 -27.18 -13.38
N ALA A 83 7.07 -26.51 -12.24
CA ALA A 83 7.15 -27.16 -10.93
C ALA A 83 5.85 -27.88 -10.53
N PHE A 84 4.70 -27.33 -10.90
CA PHE A 84 3.40 -27.85 -10.48
C PHE A 84 2.63 -28.63 -11.57
N ALA A 85 3.06 -28.64 -12.85
CA ALA A 85 2.41 -29.37 -13.92
C ALA A 85 2.27 -30.89 -13.59
N PRO A 86 1.14 -31.56 -13.95
CA PRO A 86 0.03 -31.09 -14.78
C PRO A 86 -1.03 -30.24 -14.06
N ARG A 87 -0.85 -29.91 -12.78
CA ARG A 87 -1.71 -28.95 -12.09
C ARG A 87 -1.38 -27.53 -12.57
N GLY A 88 -2.32 -26.60 -12.47
CA GLY A 88 -2.06 -25.18 -12.81
C GLY A 88 -2.59 -24.74 -14.18
N LEU A 89 -3.29 -25.58 -14.95
CA LEU A 89 -3.85 -25.20 -16.24
C LEU A 89 -4.68 -23.90 -16.16
N LYS A 90 -5.54 -23.76 -15.15
CA LYS A 90 -6.43 -22.60 -15.00
C LYS A 90 -5.63 -21.30 -14.78
N SER A 91 -4.63 -21.33 -13.91
CA SER A 91 -3.73 -20.19 -13.67
C SER A 91 -2.89 -19.86 -14.93
N PHE A 92 -2.42 -20.87 -15.66
CA PHE A 92 -1.72 -20.70 -16.93
C PHE A 92 -2.60 -20.02 -17.98
N LEU A 93 -3.84 -20.48 -18.16
CA LEU A 93 -4.81 -19.90 -19.09
C LEU A 93 -5.21 -18.47 -18.75
N THR A 94 -5.07 -18.07 -17.48
CA THR A 94 -5.34 -16.70 -17.04
C THR A 94 -4.12 -15.80 -17.20
N ALA A 95 -2.94 -16.26 -16.82
CA ALA A 95 -1.71 -15.48 -16.84
C ALA A 95 -1.14 -15.28 -18.26
N MET A 96 -1.02 -16.34 -19.05
CA MET A 96 -0.31 -16.29 -20.32
C MET A 96 -0.84 -15.26 -21.32
N PRO A 97 -2.15 -15.09 -21.54
CA PRO A 97 -2.65 -14.06 -22.45
C PRO A 97 -2.23 -12.63 -22.06
N ILE A 98 -2.18 -12.33 -20.75
CA ILE A 98 -1.78 -11.02 -20.23
C ILE A 98 -0.30 -10.77 -20.50
N TRP A 99 0.54 -11.78 -20.22
CA TRP A 99 1.98 -11.69 -20.43
C TRP A 99 2.36 -11.58 -21.89
N LEU A 100 1.83 -12.45 -22.73
CA LEU A 100 2.14 -12.49 -24.17
C LEU A 100 1.65 -11.25 -24.92
N LYS A 101 0.57 -10.59 -24.47
CA LYS A 101 0.02 -9.42 -25.16
C LYS A 101 0.65 -8.09 -24.74
N SER A 102 1.04 -7.93 -23.48
CA SER A 102 1.44 -6.62 -22.96
C SER A 102 2.73 -6.64 -22.15
N LYS A 103 2.86 -7.52 -21.18
CA LYS A 103 3.94 -7.40 -20.18
C LYS A 103 5.33 -7.73 -20.76
N LEU A 104 5.44 -8.63 -21.72
CA LEU A 104 6.70 -8.90 -22.42
C LEU A 104 7.17 -7.74 -23.33
N TYR A 105 6.25 -6.87 -23.72
CA TYR A 105 6.54 -5.68 -24.56
C TYR A 105 6.51 -4.38 -23.72
N LEU A 106 6.82 -4.47 -22.43
CA LEU A 106 6.63 -3.37 -21.47
C LEU A 106 7.30 -2.07 -21.88
N SER A 107 8.52 -2.10 -22.43
CA SER A 107 9.16 -0.90 -22.97
C SER A 107 8.33 -0.20 -24.04
N GLN A 108 7.65 -0.97 -24.90
CA GLN A 108 6.76 -0.39 -25.93
C GLN A 108 5.47 0.15 -25.32
N VAL A 109 4.93 -0.55 -24.32
CA VAL A 109 3.73 -0.12 -23.59
C VAL A 109 3.99 1.20 -22.88
N ILE A 110 5.11 1.33 -22.15
CA ILE A 110 5.53 2.58 -21.50
C ILE A 110 5.70 3.70 -22.53
N ARG A 111 6.42 3.44 -23.64
CA ARG A 111 6.58 4.44 -24.70
C ARG A 111 5.26 4.88 -25.33
N LYS A 112 4.32 3.94 -25.49
CA LYS A 112 2.97 4.25 -25.98
C LYS A 112 2.20 5.12 -24.98
N GLY A 113 2.25 4.77 -23.68
CA GLY A 113 1.66 5.57 -22.61
C GLY A 113 2.23 6.99 -22.55
N LEU A 114 3.53 7.14 -22.80
CA LEU A 114 4.19 8.43 -22.94
C LEU A 114 4.05 9.02 -24.37
N GLN A 115 2.96 8.71 -25.06
CA GLN A 115 2.60 9.24 -26.40
C GLN A 115 3.72 9.09 -27.45
N LYS A 116 4.68 8.17 -27.25
CA LYS A 116 5.90 7.98 -28.06
C LYS A 116 6.83 9.22 -28.10
N ARG A 117 6.64 10.18 -27.17
CA ARG A 117 7.45 11.39 -27.08
C ARG A 117 8.79 11.13 -26.37
N PHE A 118 8.87 10.21 -25.41
CA PHE A 118 10.13 9.80 -24.77
C PHE A 118 10.93 8.84 -25.66
N LYS A 119 12.17 9.25 -26.04
CA LYS A 119 13.03 8.50 -26.96
C LYS A 119 14.25 7.86 -26.31
N LYS A 120 14.60 8.27 -25.08
CA LYS A 120 15.77 7.78 -24.34
C LYS A 120 15.52 6.36 -23.82
N ARG A 121 16.51 5.74 -23.15
CA ARG A 121 16.41 4.39 -22.62
C ARG A 121 15.60 4.38 -21.32
N ILE A 122 14.76 3.36 -21.13
CA ILE A 122 14.01 3.13 -19.90
C ILE A 122 14.90 2.32 -18.95
N VAL A 123 14.87 2.64 -17.67
CA VAL A 123 15.56 1.93 -16.60
C VAL A 123 14.58 0.98 -15.91
N PHE A 124 15.04 -0.21 -15.55
CA PHE A 124 14.28 -1.23 -14.82
C PHE A 124 15.07 -1.60 -13.56
N SER A 125 14.64 -1.14 -12.39
CA SER A 125 15.12 -1.63 -11.10
C SER A 125 14.50 -2.99 -10.79
N GLN A 126 15.04 -3.74 -9.86
CA GLN A 126 14.32 -4.88 -9.32
C GLN A 126 13.28 -4.39 -8.30
N HIS A 127 12.19 -5.13 -8.13
CA HIS A 127 11.08 -4.77 -7.27
C HIS A 127 11.52 -4.44 -5.83
N HIS A 128 12.29 -5.32 -5.20
CA HIS A 128 12.80 -5.09 -3.85
C HIS A 128 13.90 -4.02 -3.78
N GLU A 129 14.61 -3.73 -4.88
CA GLU A 129 15.50 -2.56 -4.97
C GLU A 129 14.69 -1.26 -4.95
N SER A 130 13.55 -1.24 -5.64
CA SER A 130 12.63 -0.09 -5.60
C SER A 130 12.05 0.12 -4.20
N HIS A 131 11.62 -0.94 -3.52
CA HIS A 131 11.18 -0.84 -2.13
C HIS A 131 12.29 -0.33 -1.20
N ALA A 132 13.48 -0.89 -1.29
CA ALA A 132 14.63 -0.47 -0.48
C ALA A 132 15.01 1.00 -0.75
N ALA A 133 15.01 1.42 -2.01
CA ALA A 133 15.28 2.79 -2.41
C ALA A 133 14.21 3.77 -1.90
N SER A 134 12.93 3.38 -2.00
CA SER A 134 11.82 4.19 -1.48
C SER A 134 11.91 4.41 0.03
N ALA A 135 12.36 3.40 0.77
CA ALA A 135 12.55 3.51 2.20
C ALA A 135 13.83 4.29 2.54
N PHE A 136 14.98 3.82 2.12
CA PHE A 136 16.25 4.33 2.60
C PHE A 136 16.54 5.77 2.12
N PHE A 137 16.41 6.05 0.82
CA PHE A 137 16.77 7.37 0.29
C PHE A 137 15.81 8.50 0.72
N ASN A 138 14.60 8.15 1.17
CA ASN A 138 13.62 9.11 1.66
C ASN A 138 13.52 9.15 3.20
N SER A 139 14.33 8.32 3.90
CA SER A 139 14.43 8.34 5.35
C SER A 139 15.36 9.45 5.84
N PRO A 140 15.31 9.83 7.13
CA PRO A 140 16.24 10.80 7.70
C PRO A 140 17.65 10.21 7.98
N PHE A 141 17.89 8.92 7.68
CA PHE A 141 19.10 8.22 8.10
C PHE A 141 20.19 8.25 7.03
N GLN A 142 21.41 8.58 7.39
CA GLN A 142 22.60 8.44 6.54
C GLN A 142 22.98 6.97 6.36
N ASN A 143 22.85 6.19 7.44
CA ASN A 143 23.14 4.77 7.46
C ASN A 143 21.99 4.03 8.13
N ALA A 144 21.55 2.93 7.53
CA ALA A 144 20.49 2.09 8.09
C ALA A 144 20.59 0.65 7.60
N ALA A 145 20.15 -0.28 8.42
CA ALA A 145 19.73 -1.58 7.96
C ALA A 145 18.43 -1.45 7.15
N ILE A 146 18.25 -2.29 6.15
CA ILE A 146 17.08 -2.27 5.27
C ILE A 146 16.42 -3.64 5.30
N LEU A 147 15.13 -3.66 5.59
CA LEU A 147 14.27 -4.83 5.52
C LEU A 147 13.09 -4.54 4.58
N THR A 148 12.97 -5.29 3.49
CA THR A 148 11.80 -5.22 2.63
C THR A 148 11.02 -6.53 2.72
N VAL A 149 9.73 -6.45 3.02
CA VAL A 149 8.86 -7.63 3.18
C VAL A 149 7.57 -7.40 2.39
N ASP A 150 7.36 -8.26 1.40
CA ASP A 150 6.24 -8.10 0.47
C ASP A 150 5.54 -9.42 0.18
N GLY A 151 4.50 -9.39 -0.68
CA GLY A 151 3.90 -10.59 -1.23
C GLY A 151 4.88 -11.32 -2.13
N VAL A 152 5.23 -10.72 -3.25
CA VAL A 152 6.26 -11.21 -4.16
C VAL A 152 6.65 -10.18 -5.22
N GLY A 153 7.95 -9.95 -5.38
CA GLY A 153 8.52 -9.22 -6.52
C GLY A 153 8.73 -10.11 -7.74
N GLU A 154 9.92 -10.07 -8.32
CA GLU A 154 10.27 -11.02 -9.38
C GLU A 154 10.36 -12.45 -8.80
N TRP A 155 11.32 -12.69 -7.93
CA TRP A 155 11.49 -13.89 -7.12
C TRP A 155 11.49 -13.60 -5.64
N ALA A 156 12.17 -12.54 -5.23
CA ALA A 156 12.27 -12.17 -3.82
C ALA A 156 10.90 -11.85 -3.21
N THR A 157 10.69 -12.30 -1.99
CA THR A 157 9.53 -12.03 -1.14
C THR A 157 9.93 -11.20 0.08
N THR A 158 11.18 -11.34 0.49
CA THR A 158 11.79 -10.58 1.58
C THR A 158 13.26 -10.34 1.23
N THR A 159 13.78 -9.13 1.48
CA THR A 159 15.21 -8.87 1.34
C THR A 159 15.77 -8.16 2.58
N MET A 160 17.03 -8.43 2.86
CA MET A 160 17.81 -7.75 3.89
C MET A 160 19.08 -7.15 3.29
N GLY A 161 19.46 -6.00 3.82
CA GLY A 161 20.68 -5.33 3.41
C GLY A 161 20.97 -4.08 4.22
N THR A 162 21.79 -3.22 3.64
CA THR A 162 22.20 -1.95 4.26
C THR A 162 22.11 -0.80 3.26
N GLY A 163 21.82 0.37 3.77
CA GLY A 163 21.98 1.63 3.08
C GLY A 163 23.10 2.43 3.75
N ASN A 164 23.97 3.01 2.93
CA ASN A 164 25.07 3.84 3.39
C ASN A 164 25.22 5.01 2.42
N GLU A 165 25.01 6.24 2.91
CA GLU A 165 25.02 7.47 2.13
C GLU A 165 24.09 7.38 0.90
N ASN A 166 24.66 7.23 -0.31
CA ASN A 166 23.93 7.14 -1.57
C ASN A 166 23.91 5.73 -2.18
N LYS A 167 24.22 4.68 -1.36
CA LYS A 167 24.28 3.29 -1.81
C LYS A 167 23.36 2.40 -1.01
N ILE A 168 22.73 1.46 -1.70
CA ILE A 168 21.99 0.34 -1.14
C ILE A 168 22.68 -0.95 -1.54
N GLU A 169 22.89 -1.86 -0.59
CA GLU A 169 23.37 -3.21 -0.83
C GLU A 169 22.43 -4.22 -0.18
N LEU A 170 21.62 -4.90 -0.99
CA LEU A 170 20.77 -6.00 -0.55
C LEU A 170 21.60 -7.30 -0.62
N THR A 171 21.77 -7.96 0.51
CA THR A 171 22.72 -9.08 0.65
C THR A 171 22.06 -10.45 0.74
N HIS A 172 20.84 -10.52 1.28
CA HIS A 172 20.10 -11.77 1.47
C HIS A 172 18.65 -11.60 1.04
N GLU A 173 18.05 -12.73 0.61
CA GLU A 173 16.64 -12.76 0.21
C GLU A 173 15.99 -14.09 0.58
N LEU A 174 14.67 -14.04 0.84
CA LEU A 174 13.77 -15.17 0.73
C LEU A 174 13.08 -15.10 -0.62
N THR A 175 12.82 -16.25 -1.22
CA THR A 175 12.27 -16.32 -2.57
C THR A 175 10.93 -17.03 -2.59
N PHE A 176 10.08 -16.68 -3.55
CA PHE A 176 8.85 -17.39 -3.83
C PHE A 176 9.09 -18.90 -3.95
N PRO A 177 8.21 -19.76 -3.37
CA PRO A 177 6.90 -19.44 -2.81
C PRO A 177 6.89 -19.07 -1.32
N ASP A 178 8.05 -18.97 -0.66
CA ASP A 178 8.20 -18.72 0.75
C ASP A 178 8.03 -17.21 1.02
N SER A 179 6.86 -16.80 1.48
CA SER A 179 6.49 -15.40 1.65
C SER A 179 5.63 -15.17 2.88
N LEU A 180 6.07 -14.25 3.75
CA LEU A 180 5.27 -13.79 4.87
C LEU A 180 4.03 -13.01 4.40
N GLY A 181 4.17 -12.20 3.34
CA GLY A 181 3.05 -11.46 2.76
C GLY A 181 1.99 -12.38 2.18
N LEU A 182 2.39 -13.42 1.41
CA LEU A 182 1.43 -14.41 0.88
C LEU A 182 0.80 -15.28 1.99
N LEU A 183 1.54 -15.59 3.05
CA LEU A 183 1.00 -16.26 4.23
C LEU A 183 -0.11 -15.42 4.85
N TYR A 184 0.13 -14.13 5.12
CA TYR A 184 -0.87 -13.22 5.68
C TYR A 184 -2.08 -13.05 4.74
N SER A 185 -1.83 -12.96 3.43
CA SER A 185 -2.89 -12.88 2.42
C SER A 185 -3.71 -14.17 2.31
N ALA A 186 -3.12 -15.33 2.57
CA ALA A 186 -3.86 -16.59 2.62
C ALA A 186 -4.88 -16.62 3.76
N PHE A 187 -4.52 -16.13 4.95
CA PHE A 187 -5.45 -15.95 6.06
C PHE A 187 -6.48 -14.84 5.79
N THR A 188 -6.06 -13.75 5.12
CA THR A 188 -6.98 -12.68 4.66
C THR A 188 -8.07 -13.26 3.76
N TYR A 189 -7.68 -14.06 2.77
CA TYR A 189 -8.60 -14.79 1.89
C TYR A 189 -9.51 -15.75 2.67
N PHE A 190 -8.91 -16.55 3.57
CA PHE A 190 -9.64 -17.56 4.32
C PHE A 190 -10.69 -16.96 5.27
N CYS A 191 -10.39 -15.80 5.85
CA CYS A 191 -11.35 -14.99 6.63
C CYS A 191 -12.38 -14.24 5.77
N GLY A 192 -12.42 -14.47 4.44
CA GLY A 192 -13.41 -13.90 3.53
C GLY A 192 -13.17 -12.44 3.15
N PHE A 193 -11.95 -11.94 3.31
CA PHE A 193 -11.57 -10.61 2.87
C PHE A 193 -10.84 -10.66 1.52
N ARG A 194 -10.97 -9.58 0.74
CA ARG A 194 -10.28 -9.48 -0.54
C ARG A 194 -8.77 -9.33 -0.34
N VAL A 195 -7.98 -10.15 -0.99
CA VAL A 195 -6.51 -10.03 -1.04
C VAL A 195 -6.09 -8.72 -1.73
N ASN A 196 -4.95 -8.17 -1.36
CA ASN A 196 -4.44 -6.87 -1.79
C ASN A 196 -5.35 -5.68 -1.43
N GLY A 197 -5.94 -5.72 -0.24
CA GLY A 197 -6.79 -4.62 0.26
C GLY A 197 -7.56 -4.98 1.53
N GLY A 198 -7.61 -6.26 1.91
CA GLY A 198 -8.26 -6.75 3.11
C GLY A 198 -7.31 -7.06 4.27
N GLU A 199 -6.00 -7.04 4.04
CA GLU A 199 -4.98 -7.34 5.06
C GLU A 199 -5.10 -6.40 6.27
N GLY A 200 -5.37 -5.12 6.01
CA GLY A 200 -5.65 -4.15 7.08
C GLY A 200 -6.96 -4.41 7.83
N LYS A 201 -7.94 -5.09 7.22
CA LYS A 201 -9.16 -5.54 7.93
C LYS A 201 -8.84 -6.70 8.86
N LEU A 202 -8.06 -7.68 8.36
CA LEU A 202 -7.62 -8.82 9.16
C LEU A 202 -6.80 -8.35 10.39
N MET A 203 -5.87 -7.41 10.18
CA MET A 203 -5.11 -6.77 11.27
C MET A 203 -6.02 -6.09 12.30
N GLY A 204 -7.06 -5.37 11.85
CA GLY A 204 -8.04 -4.74 12.74
C GLY A 204 -8.99 -5.73 13.44
N LEU A 205 -9.15 -6.94 12.91
CA LEU A 205 -9.96 -8.00 13.51
C LEU A 205 -9.19 -8.77 14.60
N ALA A 206 -7.87 -8.82 14.50
CA ALA A 206 -7.02 -9.64 15.37
C ALA A 206 -7.25 -9.43 16.87
N PRO A 207 -7.43 -8.21 17.40
CA PRO A 207 -7.67 -7.97 18.83
C PRO A 207 -9.00 -8.53 19.39
N TYR A 208 -9.92 -8.97 18.54
CA TYR A 208 -11.20 -9.57 18.94
C TYR A 208 -11.16 -11.09 19.13
N GLY A 209 -10.00 -11.71 18.87
CA GLY A 209 -9.81 -13.15 18.96
C GLY A 209 -8.64 -13.54 19.85
N ASP A 210 -8.57 -14.84 20.18
CA ASP A 210 -7.48 -15.45 20.92
C ASP A 210 -6.48 -16.09 19.97
N PRO A 211 -5.15 -16.00 20.22
CA PRO A 211 -4.11 -16.51 19.32
C PRO A 211 -3.91 -18.03 19.46
N LYS A 212 -5.00 -18.81 19.55
CA LYS A 212 -4.98 -20.25 19.85
C LYS A 212 -4.43 -21.14 18.73
N TYR A 213 -4.32 -20.61 17.49
CA TYR A 213 -3.80 -21.36 16.36
C TYR A 213 -2.31 -21.13 16.07
N VAL A 214 -1.59 -20.38 16.92
CA VAL A 214 -0.17 -20.04 16.69
C VAL A 214 0.68 -21.31 16.56
N GLU A 215 0.56 -22.25 17.49
CA GLU A 215 1.28 -23.53 17.44
C GLU A 215 0.89 -24.34 16.19
N THR A 216 -0.42 -24.43 15.91
CA THR A 216 -0.93 -25.11 14.71
C THR A 216 -0.31 -24.54 13.42
N ILE A 217 -0.15 -23.21 13.33
CA ILE A 217 0.46 -22.55 12.19
C ILE A 217 1.95 -22.92 12.08
N PHE A 218 2.71 -22.88 13.17
CA PHE A 218 4.12 -23.24 13.15
C PHE A 218 4.34 -24.73 12.92
N ASP A 219 3.52 -25.61 13.45
CA ASP A 219 3.68 -27.05 13.31
C ASP A 219 3.34 -27.56 11.90
N ASN A 220 2.39 -26.91 11.20
CA ASN A 220 1.87 -27.40 9.94
C ASN A 220 2.20 -26.54 8.72
N LEU A 221 2.17 -25.22 8.87
CA LEU A 221 2.24 -24.27 7.74
C LEU A 221 3.61 -23.66 7.54
N VAL A 222 4.36 -23.39 8.63
CA VAL A 222 5.55 -22.54 8.61
C VAL A 222 6.71 -23.19 9.35
N ASP A 223 7.75 -23.56 8.65
CA ASP A 223 9.04 -23.86 9.30
C ASP A 223 9.83 -22.56 9.47
N LEU A 224 9.85 -22.05 10.71
CA LEU A 224 10.53 -20.81 11.09
C LEU A 224 11.88 -21.08 11.74
N LYS A 225 12.94 -20.54 11.18
CA LYS A 225 14.31 -20.67 11.73
C LYS A 225 14.61 -19.58 12.75
N ALA A 226 15.70 -19.78 13.50
CA ALA A 226 16.13 -18.83 14.53
C ALA A 226 16.48 -17.44 13.98
N ASP A 227 16.93 -17.37 12.74
CA ASP A 227 17.29 -16.15 12.01
C ASP A 227 16.10 -15.44 11.34
N GLY A 228 14.87 -15.89 11.61
CA GLY A 228 13.65 -15.34 11.03
C GLY A 228 13.36 -15.80 9.60
N SER A 229 14.26 -16.57 8.97
CA SER A 229 13.95 -17.17 7.68
C SER A 229 12.88 -18.24 7.81
N LEU A 230 12.04 -18.36 6.78
CA LEU A 230 10.88 -19.25 6.81
C LEU A 230 10.75 -20.06 5.52
N ARG A 231 10.09 -21.19 5.63
CA ARG A 231 9.57 -21.98 4.53
C ARG A 231 8.13 -22.36 4.77
N LEU A 232 7.31 -22.26 3.72
CA LEU A 232 5.88 -22.57 3.75
C LEU A 232 5.61 -24.00 3.24
N ASN A 233 4.77 -24.73 3.94
CA ASN A 233 4.31 -26.04 3.51
C ASN A 233 3.27 -25.91 2.40
N GLN A 234 3.73 -26.08 1.14
CA GLN A 234 2.91 -25.87 -0.05
C GLN A 234 1.71 -26.84 -0.17
N ASN A 235 1.58 -27.84 0.67
CA ASN A 235 0.41 -28.73 0.70
C ASN A 235 -0.86 -28.02 1.20
N TYR A 236 -0.70 -26.93 1.95
CA TYR A 236 -1.81 -26.14 2.51
C TYR A 236 -2.19 -24.94 1.64
N PHE A 237 -1.36 -24.56 0.67
CA PHE A 237 -1.58 -23.40 -0.18
C PHE A 237 -1.86 -23.80 -1.63
N ASN A 238 -2.61 -22.94 -2.34
CA ASN A 238 -3.01 -23.22 -3.71
C ASN A 238 -2.60 -22.11 -4.71
N TYR A 239 -2.00 -21.02 -4.22
CA TYR A 239 -1.63 -19.86 -5.05
C TYR A 239 -0.55 -20.13 -6.10
N CYS A 240 0.21 -21.25 -6.00
CA CYS A 240 1.18 -21.64 -7.02
C CYS A 240 0.53 -22.27 -8.24
N ALA A 241 -0.57 -23.03 -8.05
CA ALA A 241 -1.16 -23.85 -9.11
C ALA A 241 -2.67 -23.67 -9.30
N GLY A 242 -3.33 -22.94 -8.40
CA GLY A 242 -4.77 -22.74 -8.42
C GLY A 242 -5.18 -21.28 -8.58
N ASP A 243 -6.45 -21.03 -8.34
CA ASP A 243 -7.13 -19.73 -8.35
C ASP A 243 -7.57 -19.28 -6.95
N THR A 244 -7.25 -20.05 -5.93
CA THR A 244 -7.50 -19.76 -4.52
C THR A 244 -6.18 -19.64 -3.76
N MET A 245 -6.19 -18.97 -2.59
CA MET A 245 -4.98 -18.84 -1.78
C MET A 245 -4.70 -20.10 -0.97
N THR A 246 -5.75 -20.81 -0.54
CA THR A 246 -5.68 -21.97 0.36
C THR A 246 -6.19 -23.24 -0.30
N SER A 247 -5.70 -24.40 0.15
CA SER A 247 -6.12 -25.73 -0.28
C SER A 247 -7.23 -26.31 0.61
N ALA A 248 -7.73 -27.51 0.28
CA ALA A 248 -8.64 -28.27 1.13
C ALA A 248 -7.98 -28.64 2.48
N ASN A 249 -6.69 -29.01 2.47
CA ASN A 249 -5.96 -29.33 3.71
C ASN A 249 -5.92 -28.15 4.69
N PHE A 250 -5.86 -26.91 4.16
CA PHE A 250 -5.94 -25.71 5.00
C PHE A 250 -7.33 -25.60 5.65
N ALA A 251 -8.37 -25.87 4.88
CA ALA A 251 -9.75 -25.87 5.41
C ALA A 251 -9.97 -26.93 6.48
N ASP A 252 -9.44 -28.14 6.27
CA ASP A 252 -9.52 -29.22 7.24
C ASP A 252 -8.77 -28.89 8.53
N LEU A 253 -7.59 -28.25 8.42
CA LEU A 253 -6.76 -27.85 9.55
C LEU A 253 -7.46 -26.82 10.46
N PHE A 254 -8.25 -25.90 9.88
CA PHE A 254 -8.92 -24.82 10.60
C PHE A 254 -10.45 -25.03 10.75
N GLY A 255 -10.93 -26.25 10.58
CA GLY A 255 -12.30 -26.66 10.93
C GLY A 255 -13.38 -26.18 9.98
N GLY A 256 -13.08 -26.08 8.67
CA GLY A 256 -14.09 -25.81 7.65
C GLY A 256 -13.61 -24.89 6.51
N PRO A 257 -14.46 -24.62 5.52
CA PRO A 257 -14.10 -23.84 4.35
C PRO A 257 -13.82 -22.36 4.67
N PRO A 258 -13.21 -21.63 3.73
CA PRO A 258 -13.09 -20.16 3.83
C PRO A 258 -14.46 -19.50 4.05
N ARG A 259 -14.49 -18.45 4.86
CA ARG A 259 -15.70 -17.64 5.06
C ARG A 259 -16.14 -17.01 3.75
N VAL A 260 -17.44 -17.05 3.47
CA VAL A 260 -18.03 -16.36 2.32
C VAL A 260 -17.95 -14.84 2.57
N ALA A 261 -17.56 -14.09 1.55
CA ALA A 261 -17.47 -12.62 1.66
C ALA A 261 -18.82 -12.03 2.13
N ASP A 262 -18.73 -11.01 2.99
CA ASP A 262 -19.86 -10.29 3.59
C ASP A 262 -20.81 -11.14 4.48
N SER A 263 -20.52 -12.45 4.75
CA SER A 263 -21.22 -13.22 5.77
C SER A 263 -20.76 -12.81 7.19
N GLU A 264 -21.46 -13.29 8.22
CA GLU A 264 -21.11 -13.03 9.60
C GLU A 264 -19.67 -13.49 9.93
N ILE A 265 -18.95 -12.71 10.73
CA ILE A 265 -17.61 -13.03 11.23
C ILE A 265 -17.78 -13.77 12.56
N THR A 266 -17.42 -15.05 12.57
CA THR A 266 -17.51 -15.89 13.76
C THR A 266 -16.26 -15.78 14.64
N GLN A 267 -16.28 -16.42 15.81
CA GLN A 267 -15.11 -16.47 16.70
C GLN A 267 -13.92 -17.15 16.02
N ARG A 268 -14.15 -18.11 15.10
CA ARG A 268 -13.09 -18.76 14.32
C ARG A 268 -12.27 -17.76 13.52
N GLU A 269 -12.90 -16.85 12.79
CA GLU A 269 -12.21 -15.83 11.99
C GLU A 269 -11.44 -14.85 12.86
N LYS A 270 -11.99 -14.48 14.04
CA LYS A 270 -11.31 -13.62 15.02
C LYS A 270 -10.05 -14.28 15.55
N ASP A 271 -10.13 -15.55 15.95
CA ASP A 271 -8.99 -16.31 16.49
C ASP A 271 -7.93 -16.59 15.42
N LEU A 272 -8.34 -16.83 14.17
CA LEU A 272 -7.42 -16.94 13.03
C LEU A 272 -6.69 -15.62 12.77
N ALA A 273 -7.40 -14.49 12.82
CA ALA A 273 -6.81 -13.17 12.67
C ALA A 273 -5.79 -12.86 13.77
N SER A 274 -6.14 -13.15 15.03
CA SER A 274 -5.25 -13.00 16.18
C SER A 274 -4.00 -13.89 16.06
N SER A 275 -4.19 -15.12 15.63
CA SER A 275 -3.09 -16.10 15.50
C SER A 275 -2.11 -15.71 14.41
N ILE A 276 -2.58 -15.35 13.20
CA ILE A 276 -1.67 -14.96 12.11
C ILE A 276 -0.99 -13.62 12.38
N GLN A 277 -1.65 -12.69 13.09
CA GLN A 277 -1.02 -11.45 13.51
C GLN A 277 0.15 -11.73 14.47
N SER A 278 -0.04 -12.56 15.48
CA SER A 278 0.99 -12.99 16.44
C SER A 278 2.17 -13.69 15.74
N VAL A 279 1.87 -14.60 14.79
CA VAL A 279 2.90 -15.28 13.96
C VAL A 279 3.69 -14.25 13.14
N THR A 280 3.02 -13.31 12.49
CA THR A 280 3.65 -12.27 11.68
C THR A 280 4.59 -11.39 12.50
N GLU A 281 4.15 -10.95 13.67
CA GLU A 281 4.97 -10.16 14.60
C GLU A 281 6.21 -10.94 15.06
N THR A 282 6.04 -12.22 15.38
CA THR A 282 7.14 -13.08 15.82
C THR A 282 8.20 -13.26 14.72
N ILE A 283 7.76 -13.47 13.48
CA ILE A 283 8.65 -13.63 12.33
C ILE A 283 9.43 -12.33 12.07
N LEU A 284 8.72 -11.19 12.00
CA LEU A 284 9.33 -9.90 11.73
C LEU A 284 10.31 -9.48 12.82
N LEU A 285 10.01 -9.74 14.09
CA LEU A 285 10.92 -9.46 15.18
C LEU A 285 12.20 -10.31 15.10
N LYS A 286 12.09 -11.60 14.74
CA LYS A 286 13.26 -12.47 14.51
C LYS A 286 14.10 -11.97 13.32
N MET A 287 13.47 -11.57 12.21
CA MET A 287 14.16 -10.97 11.06
C MET A 287 14.90 -9.69 11.45
N ALA A 288 14.27 -8.80 12.21
CA ALA A 288 14.88 -7.57 12.71
C ALA A 288 16.09 -7.85 13.61
N ASN A 289 15.96 -8.78 14.56
CA ASN A 289 17.07 -9.18 15.44
C ASN A 289 18.25 -9.77 14.64
N HIS A 290 17.98 -10.63 13.67
CA HIS A 290 19.01 -11.22 12.83
C HIS A 290 19.71 -10.17 11.97
N LEU A 291 18.95 -9.25 11.35
CA LEU A 291 19.51 -8.17 10.55
C LEU A 291 20.39 -7.24 11.39
N HIS A 292 19.97 -6.88 12.59
CA HIS A 292 20.76 -6.08 13.50
C HIS A 292 22.07 -6.80 13.90
N ALA A 293 21.98 -8.09 14.26
CA ALA A 293 23.15 -8.89 14.62
C ALA A 293 24.18 -8.99 13.48
N LYS A 294 23.71 -8.96 12.21
CA LYS A 294 24.58 -8.97 11.02
C LYS A 294 25.17 -7.61 10.67
N THR A 295 24.46 -6.52 10.94
CA THR A 295 24.85 -5.19 10.44
C THR A 295 25.36 -4.26 11.53
N ALA A 296 25.03 -4.51 12.77
CA ALA A 296 25.29 -3.65 13.93
C ALA A 296 24.80 -2.18 13.73
N MET A 297 23.83 -1.97 12.86
CA MET A 297 23.30 -0.63 12.57
C MET A 297 22.24 -0.22 13.60
N GLU A 298 22.26 1.04 14.04
CA GLU A 298 21.27 1.59 14.98
C GLU A 298 19.90 1.86 14.34
N ASN A 299 19.86 2.09 13.03
CA ASN A 299 18.66 2.51 12.31
C ASN A 299 18.14 1.38 11.42
N LEU A 300 16.82 1.26 11.32
CA LEU A 300 16.12 0.32 10.43
C LEU A 300 15.18 1.08 9.48
N CYS A 301 15.29 0.81 8.19
CA CYS A 301 14.31 1.21 7.17
C CYS A 301 13.48 0.00 6.72
N VAL A 302 12.15 0.16 6.66
CA VAL A 302 11.20 -0.89 6.27
C VAL A 302 10.37 -0.45 5.07
N ALA A 303 10.20 -1.35 4.10
CA ALA A 303 9.26 -1.21 2.97
C ALA A 303 8.72 -2.58 2.51
N GLY A 304 7.86 -2.57 1.49
CA GLY A 304 7.05 -3.71 1.06
C GLY A 304 5.67 -3.68 1.70
N GLY A 305 4.69 -4.38 1.12
CA GLY A 305 3.29 -4.36 1.56
C GLY A 305 3.10 -4.74 3.04
N VAL A 306 3.94 -5.66 3.57
CA VAL A 306 3.91 -6.05 4.99
C VAL A 306 4.36 -4.90 5.91
N GLY A 307 5.15 -3.94 5.41
CA GLY A 307 5.51 -2.71 6.12
C GLY A 307 4.31 -1.82 6.51
N LEU A 308 3.13 -2.06 5.95
CA LEU A 308 1.88 -1.41 6.36
C LEU A 308 1.25 -2.01 7.63
N ASN A 309 1.79 -3.11 8.16
CA ASN A 309 1.35 -3.71 9.42
C ASN A 309 1.88 -2.91 10.62
N CYS A 310 1.11 -1.90 11.02
CA CYS A 310 1.49 -0.97 12.08
C CYS A 310 1.63 -1.64 13.46
N VAL A 311 0.96 -2.77 13.69
CA VAL A 311 1.04 -3.53 14.96
C VAL A 311 2.42 -4.20 15.05
N ALA A 312 2.82 -4.91 14.00
CA ALA A 312 4.14 -5.54 13.93
C ALA A 312 5.29 -4.49 13.95
N ASN A 313 5.12 -3.38 13.23
CA ASN A 313 6.10 -2.27 13.26
C ASN A 313 6.22 -1.68 14.68
N GLY A 314 5.10 -1.48 15.38
CA GLY A 314 5.10 -1.04 16.78
C GLY A 314 5.86 -2.01 17.69
N ARG A 315 5.71 -3.32 17.49
CA ARG A 315 6.43 -4.33 18.22
C ARG A 315 7.94 -4.32 17.91
N ILE A 316 8.33 -4.21 16.64
CA ILE A 316 9.74 -4.06 16.25
C ILE A 316 10.36 -2.82 16.92
N ARG A 317 9.64 -1.71 16.99
CA ARG A 317 10.13 -0.47 17.61
C ARG A 317 10.32 -0.61 19.11
N ARG A 318 9.42 -1.31 19.82
CA ARG A 318 9.46 -1.46 21.28
C ARG A 318 10.40 -2.59 21.77
N GLU A 319 10.40 -3.71 21.07
CA GLU A 319 11.05 -4.95 21.50
C GLU A 319 12.29 -5.28 20.65
N GLY A 320 12.44 -4.66 19.49
CA GLY A 320 13.56 -4.90 18.58
C GLY A 320 14.84 -4.18 19.01
N PRO A 321 15.96 -4.54 18.39
CA PRO A 321 17.28 -4.07 18.78
C PRO A 321 17.66 -2.70 18.17
N PHE A 322 16.83 -2.16 17.26
CA PHE A 322 17.12 -0.90 16.58
C PHE A 322 16.70 0.29 17.42
N LYS A 323 17.57 1.31 17.48
CA LYS A 323 17.29 2.56 18.18
C LYS A 323 16.21 3.38 17.47
N ASN A 324 16.25 3.40 16.14
CA ASN A 324 15.29 4.12 15.33
C ASN A 324 14.73 3.20 14.22
N VAL A 325 13.43 3.28 14.01
CA VAL A 325 12.73 2.54 12.95
C VAL A 325 11.94 3.53 12.08
N TRP A 326 12.20 3.51 10.80
CA TRP A 326 11.47 4.31 9.82
C TRP A 326 10.80 3.41 8.79
N VAL A 327 9.53 3.66 8.54
CA VAL A 327 8.75 2.91 7.56
C VAL A 327 8.30 3.88 6.48
N GLN A 328 8.45 3.48 5.19
CA GLN A 328 8.00 4.28 4.06
C GLN A 328 6.48 4.53 4.16
N PRO A 329 6.00 5.80 4.09
CA PRO A 329 4.57 6.13 4.13
C PRO A 329 3.74 5.38 3.10
N ALA A 330 4.26 5.24 1.88
CA ALA A 330 3.71 4.41 0.80
C ALA A 330 4.50 3.09 0.70
N ALA A 331 4.52 2.29 1.78
CA ALA A 331 5.37 1.08 1.86
C ALA A 331 5.06 0.02 0.80
N GLY A 332 3.83 -0.04 0.27
CA GLY A 332 3.43 -0.95 -0.82
C GLY A 332 3.95 -0.52 -2.19
N ASP A 333 3.42 -1.14 -3.24
CA ASP A 333 3.88 -1.00 -4.64
C ASP A 333 3.84 0.43 -5.18
N SER A 334 2.91 1.27 -4.72
CA SER A 334 2.86 2.69 -5.13
C SER A 334 4.16 3.44 -4.79
N GLY A 335 4.79 3.13 -3.65
CA GLY A 335 6.08 3.69 -3.27
C GLY A 335 7.22 3.27 -4.20
N GLY A 336 7.05 2.19 -4.95
CA GLY A 336 7.98 1.74 -5.98
C GLY A 336 8.24 2.80 -7.06
N ALA A 337 7.28 3.71 -7.32
CA ALA A 337 7.48 4.83 -8.23
C ALA A 337 8.56 5.80 -7.70
N ILE A 338 8.46 6.23 -6.43
CA ILE A 338 9.50 7.04 -5.79
C ILE A 338 10.81 6.24 -5.73
N GLY A 339 10.72 4.96 -5.37
CA GLY A 339 11.87 4.06 -5.26
C GLY A 339 12.64 3.94 -6.57
N ALA A 340 11.97 3.71 -7.70
CA ALA A 340 12.59 3.63 -9.01
C ALA A 340 13.30 4.94 -9.40
N ALA A 341 12.68 6.09 -9.13
CA ALA A 341 13.27 7.40 -9.43
C ALA A 341 14.52 7.68 -8.59
N THR A 342 14.44 7.46 -7.26
CA THR A 342 15.56 7.67 -6.34
C THR A 342 16.68 6.65 -6.56
N PHE A 343 16.35 5.41 -6.94
CA PHE A 343 17.31 4.41 -7.35
C PHE A 343 18.16 4.87 -8.55
N VAL A 344 17.53 5.44 -9.59
CA VAL A 344 18.27 6.00 -10.72
C VAL A 344 19.21 7.11 -10.27
N TRP A 345 18.75 8.04 -9.46
CA TRP A 345 19.56 9.16 -8.99
C TRP A 345 20.79 8.71 -8.20
N HIS A 346 20.58 7.85 -7.19
CA HIS A 346 21.64 7.47 -6.28
C HIS A 346 22.45 6.27 -6.77
N GLN A 347 21.82 5.15 -7.14
CA GLN A 347 22.53 3.92 -7.51
C GLN A 347 23.09 3.96 -8.94
N LEU A 348 22.29 4.39 -9.93
CA LEU A 348 22.73 4.40 -11.32
C LEU A 348 23.67 5.58 -11.61
N LEU A 349 23.27 6.80 -11.25
CA LEU A 349 24.03 8.01 -11.52
C LEU A 349 25.11 8.31 -10.45
N GLY A 350 25.03 7.67 -9.28
CA GLY A 350 26.01 7.86 -8.20
C GLY A 350 25.95 9.23 -7.52
N LYS A 351 24.82 9.93 -7.63
CA LYS A 351 24.64 11.26 -7.07
C LYS A 351 24.50 11.22 -5.56
N PRO A 352 25.04 12.21 -4.82
CA PRO A 352 24.92 12.25 -3.37
C PRO A 352 23.49 12.53 -2.93
N ARG A 353 23.20 12.25 -1.67
CA ARG A 353 21.95 12.71 -1.02
C ARG A 353 22.14 14.18 -0.66
N SER A 354 21.21 15.02 -1.12
CA SER A 354 21.29 16.46 -0.90
C SER A 354 20.80 16.90 0.48
N ASN A 355 19.92 16.12 1.12
CA ASN A 355 19.38 16.39 2.45
C ASN A 355 19.09 15.10 3.22
N THR A 356 19.27 15.16 4.54
CA THR A 356 18.91 14.10 5.49
C THR A 356 17.48 14.27 6.05
N ASN A 357 16.71 15.20 5.54
CA ASN A 357 15.34 15.41 5.95
C ASN A 357 14.43 14.35 5.31
N CYS A 358 13.56 13.77 6.11
CA CYS A 358 12.52 12.87 5.64
C CYS A 358 11.68 13.55 4.55
N VAL A 359 11.42 12.84 3.45
CA VAL A 359 10.56 13.35 2.39
C VAL A 359 9.12 13.41 2.91
N SER A 360 8.49 14.57 2.81
CA SER A 360 7.08 14.74 3.16
C SER A 360 6.19 13.81 2.32
N PRO A 361 5.17 13.18 2.88
CA PRO A 361 4.18 12.43 2.11
C PRO A 361 3.19 13.32 1.35
N LEU A 362 3.19 14.64 1.57
CA LEU A 362 2.28 15.60 0.95
C LEU A 362 2.77 15.98 -0.47
N LEU A 363 2.76 15.01 -1.38
CA LEU A 363 3.32 15.11 -2.75
C LEU A 363 2.25 15.10 -3.84
N GLY A 364 0.99 14.91 -3.48
CA GLY A 364 -0.11 14.75 -4.42
C GLY A 364 -0.81 16.06 -4.79
N PRO A 365 -1.91 15.97 -5.55
CA PRO A 365 -2.63 17.13 -6.07
C PRO A 365 -3.12 18.10 -5.01
N LYS A 366 -3.05 19.39 -5.33
CA LYS A 366 -3.68 20.51 -4.61
C LYS A 366 -4.73 21.17 -5.51
N CYS A 367 -5.74 21.81 -4.93
CA CYS A 367 -6.78 22.52 -5.66
C CYS A 367 -6.54 24.03 -5.60
N SER A 368 -6.66 24.69 -6.75
CA SER A 368 -6.44 26.15 -6.89
C SER A 368 -7.72 26.96 -7.08
N ASN A 369 -8.79 26.34 -7.62
CA ASN A 369 -10.01 27.03 -8.05
C ASN A 369 -11.23 26.64 -7.19
N VAL A 370 -11.04 26.51 -5.87
CA VAL A 370 -12.05 25.97 -4.94
C VAL A 370 -13.38 26.71 -5.03
N GLU A 371 -13.37 28.04 -5.00
CA GLU A 371 -14.58 28.86 -5.05
C GLU A 371 -15.39 28.64 -6.34
N SER A 372 -14.70 28.66 -7.49
CA SER A 372 -15.32 28.41 -8.79
C SER A 372 -15.90 26.99 -8.87
N ASP A 373 -15.19 26.01 -8.35
CA ASP A 373 -15.65 24.62 -8.31
C ASP A 373 -16.91 24.48 -7.44
N LEU A 374 -16.96 25.09 -6.25
CA LEU A 374 -18.11 25.09 -5.36
C LEU A 374 -19.33 25.77 -5.99
N HIS A 375 -19.12 26.95 -6.63
CA HIS A 375 -20.19 27.64 -7.36
C HIS A 375 -20.73 26.79 -8.50
N SER A 376 -19.88 26.13 -9.27
CA SER A 376 -20.30 25.29 -10.40
C SER A 376 -21.19 24.10 -9.98
N MET A 377 -21.03 23.63 -8.73
CA MET A 377 -21.83 22.57 -8.14
C MET A 377 -23.12 23.10 -7.47
N GLY A 378 -23.31 24.42 -7.39
CA GLY A 378 -24.45 25.02 -6.67
C GLY A 378 -24.35 24.82 -5.16
N ALA A 379 -23.15 24.63 -4.63
CA ALA A 379 -22.93 24.41 -3.20
C ALA A 379 -23.17 25.68 -2.41
N GLY A 380 -23.87 25.57 -1.25
CA GLY A 380 -23.96 26.61 -0.25
C GLY A 380 -22.71 26.62 0.61
N PHE A 381 -22.00 27.73 0.68
CA PHE A 381 -20.77 27.84 1.47
C PHE A 381 -20.58 29.24 2.07
N GLU A 382 -19.81 29.29 3.13
CA GLU A 382 -19.29 30.50 3.75
C GLU A 382 -17.77 30.53 3.59
N MET A 383 -17.21 31.67 3.20
CA MET A 383 -15.78 31.89 3.20
C MET A 383 -15.36 32.46 4.54
N LEU A 384 -14.60 31.69 5.31
CA LEU A 384 -14.09 32.12 6.61
C LEU A 384 -12.78 32.89 6.47
N GLU A 385 -12.59 33.88 7.32
CA GLU A 385 -11.28 34.47 7.51
C GLU A 385 -10.31 33.41 8.07
N ARG A 386 -9.10 33.38 7.54
CA ARG A 386 -8.09 32.39 7.94
C ARG A 386 -7.81 32.37 9.44
N ALA A 387 -7.91 33.49 10.13
CA ALA A 387 -7.70 33.58 11.57
C ALA A 387 -8.81 32.92 12.42
N ASN A 388 -9.98 32.67 11.83
CA ASN A 388 -11.15 32.12 12.54
C ASN A 388 -11.45 30.66 12.18
N LEU A 389 -10.83 30.13 11.10
CA LEU A 389 -11.15 28.82 10.56
C LEU A 389 -11.03 27.71 11.60
N GLU A 390 -9.85 27.59 12.24
CA GLU A 390 -9.55 26.53 13.20
C GLU A 390 -10.44 26.61 14.43
N SER A 391 -10.79 27.81 14.87
CA SER A 391 -11.69 28.05 16.00
C SER A 391 -13.12 27.58 15.68
N VAL A 392 -13.66 27.97 14.51
CA VAL A 392 -15.00 27.56 14.08
C VAL A 392 -15.07 26.04 13.89
N VAL A 393 -14.08 25.44 13.23
CA VAL A 393 -14.04 23.99 13.01
C VAL A 393 -13.89 23.23 14.32
N SER A 394 -13.06 23.72 15.27
CA SER A 394 -12.92 23.11 16.59
C SER A 394 -14.23 23.12 17.38
N GLN A 395 -15.04 24.16 17.25
CA GLN A 395 -16.36 24.22 17.88
C GLN A 395 -17.28 23.13 17.30
N HIS A 396 -17.37 23.00 15.97
CA HIS A 396 -18.15 21.92 15.35
C HIS A 396 -17.71 20.54 15.81
N LEU A 397 -16.39 20.29 15.89
CA LEU A 397 -15.83 19.02 16.37
C LEU A 397 -16.22 18.78 17.84
N SER A 398 -16.12 19.79 18.71
CA SER A 398 -16.50 19.69 20.12
C SER A 398 -18.00 19.45 20.34
N ASP A 399 -18.83 19.87 19.38
CA ASP A 399 -20.27 19.61 19.33
C ASP A 399 -20.59 18.24 18.73
N SER A 400 -19.60 17.34 18.65
CA SER A 400 -19.69 15.97 18.09
C SER A 400 -20.09 15.92 16.62
N LYS A 401 -19.83 16.97 15.84
CA LYS A 401 -20.03 16.97 14.38
C LYS A 401 -18.89 16.26 13.69
N ILE A 402 -19.20 15.54 12.62
CA ILE A 402 -18.23 14.87 11.75
C ILE A 402 -17.82 15.86 10.66
N VAL A 403 -16.52 16.12 10.57
CA VAL A 403 -15.95 17.12 9.64
C VAL A 403 -15.17 16.45 8.52
N GLY A 404 -15.53 16.74 7.27
CA GLY A 404 -14.67 16.47 6.10
C GLY A 404 -13.64 17.60 5.98
N TRP A 405 -12.35 17.27 6.08
CA TRP A 405 -11.23 18.22 6.07
C TRP A 405 -10.38 18.03 4.84
N PHE A 406 -10.38 19.03 3.93
CA PHE A 406 -9.69 19.01 2.66
C PHE A 406 -8.77 20.24 2.55
N GLN A 407 -7.46 20.01 2.63
CA GLN A 407 -6.45 21.08 2.72
C GLN A 407 -5.24 20.75 1.84
N GLY A 408 -4.63 21.77 1.24
CA GLY A 408 -3.33 21.72 0.59
C GLY A 408 -3.04 20.50 -0.32
N PRO A 409 -1.76 20.10 -0.45
CA PRO A 409 -1.37 18.93 -1.24
C PRO A 409 -1.87 17.62 -0.62
N MET A 410 -2.34 16.70 -1.47
CA MET A 410 -2.80 15.37 -1.05
C MET A 410 -1.65 14.49 -0.58
N GLU A 411 -1.93 13.56 0.32
CA GLU A 411 -1.00 12.54 0.77
C GLU A 411 -0.71 11.51 -0.33
N PHE A 412 0.57 11.15 -0.50
CA PHE A 412 1.01 10.01 -1.29
C PHE A 412 1.12 8.77 -0.38
N GLY A 413 0.28 7.77 -0.64
CA GLY A 413 0.18 6.56 0.17
C GLY A 413 -1.25 6.25 0.63
N PRO A 414 -1.43 5.16 1.42
CA PRO A 414 -2.76 4.66 1.76
C PRO A 414 -3.40 5.35 2.98
N ARG A 415 -2.71 6.27 3.64
CA ARG A 415 -3.18 6.91 4.89
C ARG A 415 -3.52 8.37 4.66
N ALA A 416 -4.62 8.82 5.24
CA ALA A 416 -4.93 10.23 5.37
C ALA A 416 -4.16 10.80 6.57
N LEU A 417 -3.40 11.85 6.33
CA LEU A 417 -2.48 12.45 7.30
C LEU A 417 -2.83 13.91 7.63
N GLY A 418 -4.08 14.31 7.41
CA GLY A 418 -4.58 15.65 7.76
C GLY A 418 -4.83 16.56 6.56
N ASN A 419 -4.73 16.07 5.32
CA ASN A 419 -5.04 16.87 4.13
C ASN A 419 -6.25 16.35 3.36
N ARG A 420 -6.55 15.05 3.44
CA ARG A 420 -7.75 14.41 2.90
C ARG A 420 -8.37 13.53 3.98
N SER A 421 -8.87 14.17 5.03
CA SER A 421 -9.26 13.53 6.28
C SER A 421 -10.75 13.71 6.59
N ILE A 422 -11.33 12.73 7.25
CA ILE A 422 -12.55 12.87 8.03
C ILE A 422 -12.12 12.92 9.49
N LEU A 423 -12.54 13.99 10.18
CA LEU A 423 -12.17 14.29 11.56
C LEU A 423 -13.40 14.22 12.45
N ALA A 424 -13.20 13.80 13.70
CA ALA A 424 -14.24 13.79 14.72
C ALA A 424 -13.65 13.85 16.13
N ASP A 425 -14.50 14.07 17.13
CA ASP A 425 -14.12 14.13 18.53
C ASP A 425 -13.79 12.74 19.08
N PRO A 426 -12.56 12.48 19.54
CA PRO A 426 -12.17 11.18 20.10
C PRO A 426 -12.75 10.88 21.48
N ARG A 427 -13.30 11.89 22.19
CA ARG A 427 -13.84 11.78 23.53
C ARG A 427 -15.25 11.19 23.56
N ASN A 428 -15.99 11.31 22.46
CA ASN A 428 -17.34 10.76 22.35
C ASN A 428 -17.29 9.23 22.13
N PRO A 429 -17.78 8.40 23.07
CA PRO A 429 -17.71 6.94 22.98
C PRO A 429 -18.50 6.35 21.81
N GLU A 430 -19.55 7.05 21.32
CA GLU A 430 -20.36 6.59 20.20
C GLU A 430 -19.74 6.96 18.84
N MET A 431 -18.72 7.80 18.82
CA MET A 431 -18.18 8.36 17.58
C MET A 431 -17.60 7.31 16.66
N GLN A 432 -17.00 6.23 17.18
CA GLN A 432 -16.51 5.11 16.37
C GLN A 432 -17.64 4.48 15.57
N ASP A 433 -18.76 4.19 16.20
CA ASP A 433 -19.91 3.55 15.54
C ASP A 433 -20.58 4.52 14.56
N LEU A 434 -20.76 5.78 14.96
CA LEU A 434 -21.33 6.83 14.11
C LEU A 434 -20.54 7.00 12.80
N VAL A 435 -19.21 7.09 12.87
CA VAL A 435 -18.37 7.25 11.68
C VAL A 435 -18.34 5.96 10.85
N ASN A 436 -18.30 4.77 11.46
CA ASN A 436 -18.33 3.50 10.72
C ASN A 436 -19.66 3.29 10.01
N GLU A 437 -20.79 3.58 10.65
CA GLU A 437 -22.12 3.36 10.12
C GLU A 437 -22.56 4.44 9.12
N LYS A 438 -22.49 5.72 9.53
CA LYS A 438 -23.07 6.83 8.75
C LYS A 438 -22.15 7.37 7.65
N VAL A 439 -20.83 7.18 7.77
CA VAL A 439 -19.85 7.75 6.83
C VAL A 439 -19.11 6.67 6.06
N LYS A 440 -18.60 5.68 6.76
CA LYS A 440 -17.76 4.64 6.14
C LYS A 440 -18.55 3.46 5.58
N PHE A 441 -19.79 3.24 6.02
CA PHE A 441 -20.62 2.10 5.62
C PHE A 441 -19.86 0.78 5.69
N ARG A 442 -19.21 0.51 6.84
CA ARG A 442 -18.29 -0.61 7.01
C ARG A 442 -18.43 -1.28 8.36
N GLU A 443 -17.71 -2.37 8.53
CA GLU A 443 -17.71 -3.20 9.72
C GLU A 443 -17.31 -2.42 10.99
N GLY A 444 -18.07 -2.52 12.08
CA GLY A 444 -17.88 -1.77 13.33
C GLY A 444 -16.59 -2.10 14.08
N PHE A 445 -16.00 -3.30 13.88
CA PHE A 445 -14.75 -3.68 14.52
C PHE A 445 -13.52 -2.87 14.04
N ARG A 446 -13.63 -2.10 12.96
CA ARG A 446 -12.48 -1.34 12.41
C ARG A 446 -12.19 -0.11 13.26
N PRO A 447 -10.97 0.00 13.82
CA PRO A 447 -10.60 1.15 14.64
C PRO A 447 -10.34 2.40 13.80
N PHE A 448 -10.32 3.54 14.48
CA PHE A 448 -9.84 4.80 13.95
C PHE A 448 -8.51 5.21 14.57
N ALA A 449 -7.78 6.09 13.91
CA ALA A 449 -6.49 6.56 14.34
C ALA A 449 -6.62 7.91 15.07
N PRO A 450 -5.94 8.11 16.21
CA PRO A 450 -5.76 9.44 16.78
C PRO A 450 -4.68 10.20 15.99
N ALA A 451 -4.95 11.46 15.66
CA ALA A 451 -3.96 12.45 15.26
C ALA A 451 -3.70 13.37 16.45
N VAL A 452 -2.54 13.27 17.08
CA VAL A 452 -2.18 13.93 18.34
C VAL A 452 -1.05 14.95 18.11
N LEU A 453 -1.06 16.06 18.85
CA LEU A 453 0.07 17.00 18.88
C LEU A 453 1.35 16.26 19.30
N GLU A 454 2.42 16.37 18.53
CA GLU A 454 3.68 15.62 18.76
C GLU A 454 4.22 15.84 20.19
N LEU A 455 4.19 17.06 20.69
CA LEU A 455 4.67 17.40 22.02
C LEU A 455 3.79 16.86 23.17
N ARG A 456 2.61 16.33 22.85
CA ARG A 456 1.62 15.85 23.85
C ARG A 456 1.39 14.33 23.74
N VAL A 457 2.16 13.63 22.90
CA VAL A 457 1.98 12.19 22.68
C VAL A 457 2.17 11.37 23.95
N SER A 458 3.18 11.69 24.77
CA SER A 458 3.47 11.02 26.04
C SER A 458 2.38 11.17 27.12
N ASP A 459 1.50 12.16 26.99
CA ASP A 459 0.38 12.35 27.91
C ASP A 459 -0.68 11.24 27.79
N PHE A 460 -0.73 10.56 26.65
CA PHE A 460 -1.76 9.57 26.32
C PHE A 460 -1.22 8.20 25.92
N PHE A 461 0.00 8.11 25.40
CA PHE A 461 0.57 6.87 24.85
C PHE A 461 1.88 6.50 25.53
N LYS A 462 2.15 5.18 25.62
CA LYS A 462 3.40 4.68 26.20
C LYS A 462 4.63 4.99 25.36
N ASP A 463 4.45 5.07 24.02
CA ASP A 463 5.54 5.38 23.09
C ASP A 463 5.64 6.89 22.90
N GLU A 464 6.81 7.46 23.19
CA GLU A 464 7.10 8.89 23.06
C GLU A 464 7.70 9.26 21.70
N THR A 465 8.09 8.25 20.91
CA THR A 465 8.74 8.45 19.61
C THR A 465 7.76 8.96 18.57
N PRO A 466 8.12 9.96 17.75
CA PRO A 466 7.27 10.45 16.66
C PRO A 466 6.79 9.35 15.72
N SER A 467 5.52 9.43 15.34
CA SER A 467 4.83 8.50 14.43
C SER A 467 3.99 9.28 13.40
N PRO A 468 4.59 10.08 12.51
CA PRO A 468 3.83 11.03 11.68
C PRO A 468 2.95 10.36 10.61
N PHE A 469 3.16 9.06 10.29
CA PHE A 469 2.58 8.40 9.12
C PHE A 469 1.55 7.31 9.45
N MET A 470 1.09 7.17 10.70
CA MET A 470 0.17 6.10 11.11
C MET A 470 0.71 4.68 10.86
N LEU A 471 2.02 4.46 11.00
CA LEU A 471 2.68 3.19 10.70
C LEU A 471 3.16 2.42 11.93
N PHE A 472 2.83 2.93 13.12
CA PHE A 472 3.12 2.28 14.41
C PHE A 472 1.87 2.28 15.29
N ALA A 473 1.58 1.12 15.88
CA ALA A 473 0.61 1.02 16.96
C ALA A 473 1.32 1.21 18.30
N SER A 474 0.72 2.02 19.17
CA SER A 474 1.17 2.28 20.53
C SER A 474 0.09 1.91 21.54
N THR A 475 0.48 1.59 22.77
CA THR A 475 -0.46 1.33 23.86
C THR A 475 -0.94 2.65 24.47
N VAL A 476 -2.26 2.82 24.57
CA VAL A 476 -2.88 3.93 25.29
C VAL A 476 -2.66 3.74 26.80
N LEU A 477 -2.26 4.79 27.52
CA LEU A 477 -2.14 4.76 28.96
C LEU A 477 -3.48 4.38 29.59
N GLU A 478 -3.48 3.46 30.53
CA GLU A 478 -4.72 2.92 31.12
C GLU A 478 -5.63 4.01 31.70
N SER A 479 -5.04 5.00 32.39
CA SER A 479 -5.73 6.16 32.94
C SER A 479 -6.32 7.12 31.90
N LYS A 480 -6.01 6.93 30.61
CA LYS A 480 -6.44 7.80 29.51
C LYS A 480 -7.44 7.14 28.54
N ARG A 481 -7.67 5.84 28.67
CA ARG A 481 -8.55 5.08 27.74
C ARG A 481 -9.96 5.64 27.71
N ASP A 482 -10.52 5.95 28.87
CA ASP A 482 -11.88 6.49 28.99
C ASP A 482 -11.99 7.96 28.52
N GLN A 483 -10.86 8.64 28.36
CA GLN A 483 -10.83 10.02 27.85
C GLN A 483 -10.86 10.09 26.31
N ILE A 484 -10.43 9.01 25.63
CA ILE A 484 -10.33 8.95 24.18
C ILE A 484 -10.90 7.61 23.64
N PRO A 485 -12.13 7.22 24.02
CA PRO A 485 -12.68 5.90 23.71
C PRO A 485 -12.82 5.65 22.21
N ALA A 486 -13.14 6.65 21.38
CA ALA A 486 -13.38 6.48 19.95
C ALA A 486 -12.11 6.16 19.13
N VAL A 487 -10.91 6.30 19.72
CA VAL A 487 -9.62 6.00 19.09
C VAL A 487 -8.79 4.97 19.84
N THR A 488 -9.34 4.42 20.93
CA THR A 488 -8.75 3.32 21.71
C THR A 488 -9.36 2.00 21.25
N HIS A 489 -8.52 1.12 20.71
CA HIS A 489 -8.96 -0.19 20.28
C HIS A 489 -9.25 -1.11 21.47
N VAL A 490 -9.96 -2.22 21.25
CA VAL A 490 -10.41 -3.15 22.32
C VAL A 490 -9.27 -3.74 23.14
N ASP A 491 -8.06 -3.83 22.58
CA ASP A 491 -6.84 -4.28 23.27
C ASP A 491 -6.10 -3.15 23.99
N GLY A 492 -6.65 -1.92 23.99
CA GLY A 492 -6.03 -0.74 24.56
C GLY A 492 -4.91 -0.14 23.70
N SER A 493 -4.77 -0.55 22.45
CA SER A 493 -3.82 0.05 21.49
C SER A 493 -4.47 1.13 20.63
N ALA A 494 -3.63 1.93 19.96
CA ALA A 494 -4.05 2.89 18.95
C ALA A 494 -2.96 3.02 17.85
N ARG A 495 -3.38 3.26 16.61
CA ARG A 495 -2.49 3.57 15.49
C ARG A 495 -2.23 5.07 15.43
N VAL A 496 -1.21 5.53 16.12
CA VAL A 496 -0.96 6.93 16.37
C VAL A 496 -0.42 7.66 15.14
N GLN A 497 -0.96 8.88 14.91
CA GLN A 497 -0.32 9.91 14.09
C GLN A 497 0.14 11.05 14.99
N THR A 498 1.44 11.34 15.05
CA THR A 498 1.94 12.59 15.64
C THR A 498 1.90 13.70 14.60
N VAL A 499 1.48 14.89 15.02
CA VAL A 499 1.37 16.05 14.13
C VAL A 499 2.27 17.16 14.67
N SER A 500 3.27 17.54 13.86
CA SER A 500 4.18 18.66 14.16
C SER A 500 3.79 19.92 13.36
N ALA A 501 4.11 21.09 13.89
CA ALA A 501 3.89 22.36 13.21
C ALA A 501 4.74 22.49 11.93
N ASN A 502 5.88 21.78 11.86
CA ASN A 502 6.77 21.82 10.72
C ASN A 502 6.24 20.99 9.54
N ASP A 503 5.60 19.85 9.82
CA ASP A 503 5.17 18.91 8.78
C ASP A 503 3.79 19.26 8.20
N ASN A 504 2.85 19.66 9.08
CA ASN A 504 1.50 20.08 8.69
C ASN A 504 0.96 21.20 9.58
N PRO A 505 1.35 22.46 9.33
CA PRO A 505 1.00 23.59 10.19
C PRO A 505 -0.51 23.80 10.34
N LYS A 506 -1.31 23.70 9.27
CA LYS A 506 -2.77 23.90 9.33
C LYS A 506 -3.44 22.83 10.20
N PHE A 507 -3.04 21.58 10.05
CA PHE A 507 -3.61 20.50 10.84
C PHE A 507 -3.17 20.58 12.32
N HIS A 508 -1.92 20.98 12.55
CA HIS A 508 -1.41 21.26 13.89
C HIS A 508 -2.19 22.39 14.58
N GLU A 509 -2.47 23.49 13.88
CA GLU A 509 -3.24 24.61 14.38
C GLU A 509 -4.68 24.20 14.73
N LEU A 510 -5.33 23.40 13.89
CA LEU A 510 -6.66 22.86 14.18
C LEU A 510 -6.67 22.02 15.46
N ILE A 511 -5.73 21.08 15.61
CA ILE A 511 -5.65 20.26 16.83
C ILE A 511 -5.32 21.12 18.05
N THR A 512 -4.46 22.14 17.90
CA THR A 512 -4.13 23.10 18.98
C THR A 512 -5.37 23.91 19.41
N SER A 513 -6.19 24.34 18.44
CA SER A 513 -7.43 25.04 18.72
C SER A 513 -8.43 24.14 19.46
N PHE A 514 -8.53 22.88 19.05
CA PHE A 514 -9.38 21.88 19.71
C PHE A 514 -8.88 21.58 21.14
N ASP A 515 -7.56 21.47 21.35
CA ASP A 515 -6.95 21.27 22.67
C ASP A 515 -7.27 22.44 23.61
N ARG A 516 -7.15 23.68 23.14
CA ARG A 516 -7.50 24.87 23.92
C ARG A 516 -8.96 24.90 24.35
N LEU A 517 -9.86 24.45 23.50
CA LEU A 517 -11.29 24.41 23.75
C LEU A 517 -11.69 23.28 24.71
N THR A 518 -11.05 22.11 24.56
CA THR A 518 -11.55 20.87 25.17
C THR A 518 -10.58 20.23 26.18
N GLY A 519 -9.31 20.61 26.17
CA GLY A 519 -8.23 19.95 26.91
C GLY A 519 -7.77 18.63 26.32
N CYS A 520 -8.22 18.29 25.09
CA CYS A 520 -7.85 17.06 24.38
C CYS A 520 -6.94 17.40 23.19
N PRO A 521 -5.63 17.03 23.23
CA PRO A 521 -4.67 17.43 22.20
C PRO A 521 -4.71 16.55 20.95
N MET A 522 -5.85 15.96 20.59
CA MET A 522 -5.96 15.06 19.45
C MET A 522 -7.35 15.04 18.83
N LEU A 523 -7.41 14.55 17.59
CA LEU A 523 -8.64 14.28 16.84
C LEU A 523 -8.67 12.84 16.36
N LEU A 524 -9.86 12.24 16.23
CA LEU A 524 -10.06 11.06 15.40
C LEU A 524 -9.78 11.44 13.94
N ASN A 525 -8.89 10.68 13.28
CA ASN A 525 -8.53 10.90 11.88
C ASN A 525 -8.72 9.62 11.05
N THR A 526 -9.46 9.74 9.95
CA THR A 526 -9.61 8.67 8.96
C THR A 526 -9.63 9.23 7.53
N SER A 527 -9.38 8.37 6.53
CA SER A 527 -9.35 8.77 5.11
C SER A 527 -10.66 9.41 4.65
N PHE A 528 -10.58 10.48 3.86
CA PHE A 528 -11.77 11.12 3.29
C PHE A 528 -12.26 10.33 2.06
N ASN A 529 -13.10 9.35 2.29
CA ASN A 529 -13.77 8.51 1.30
C ASN A 529 -14.91 7.71 1.95
N VAL A 530 -15.80 7.15 1.15
CA VAL A 530 -16.75 6.11 1.56
C VAL A 530 -16.23 4.72 1.20
N ARG A 531 -16.97 3.65 1.59
CA ARG A 531 -16.61 2.26 1.29
C ARG A 531 -16.44 2.03 -0.22
N GLY A 532 -15.32 1.44 -0.61
CA GLY A 532 -15.06 1.04 -2.00
C GLY A 532 -14.41 2.11 -2.87
N GLU A 533 -14.37 3.36 -2.43
CA GLU A 533 -13.77 4.47 -3.17
C GLU A 533 -12.33 4.77 -2.72
N PRO A 534 -11.47 5.30 -3.60
CA PRO A 534 -10.22 5.95 -3.21
C PRO A 534 -10.47 7.21 -2.37
N MET A 535 -9.44 7.73 -1.67
CA MET A 535 -9.53 9.05 -1.04
C MET A 535 -9.90 10.12 -2.08
N VAL A 536 -10.66 11.13 -1.67
CA VAL A 536 -11.05 12.26 -2.53
C VAL A 536 -9.82 12.98 -3.04
N CYS A 537 -9.84 13.38 -4.31
CA CYS A 537 -8.73 14.09 -4.97
C CYS A 537 -9.10 15.54 -5.30
N THR A 538 -10.31 15.77 -5.80
CA THR A 538 -10.82 17.06 -6.23
C THR A 538 -11.87 17.61 -5.25
N VAL A 539 -12.21 18.89 -5.41
CA VAL A 539 -13.32 19.54 -4.67
C VAL A 539 -14.64 18.83 -4.97
N GLN A 540 -14.83 18.43 -6.23
CA GLN A 540 -16.02 17.69 -6.68
C GLN A 540 -16.13 16.32 -5.99
N ASP A 541 -15.00 15.60 -5.83
CA ASP A 541 -14.97 14.34 -5.09
C ASP A 541 -15.34 14.54 -3.62
N ALA A 542 -14.77 15.60 -2.99
CA ALA A 542 -15.02 15.92 -1.59
C ALA A 542 -16.48 16.28 -1.37
N TYR A 543 -17.06 17.13 -2.22
CA TYR A 543 -18.47 17.52 -2.16
C TYR A 543 -19.41 16.33 -2.39
N ARG A 544 -19.12 15.48 -3.40
CA ARG A 544 -19.89 14.26 -3.66
C ARG A 544 -19.85 13.30 -2.46
N CYS A 545 -18.68 13.08 -1.87
CA CYS A 545 -18.52 12.25 -0.67
C CYS A 545 -19.26 12.85 0.53
N PHE A 546 -19.18 14.15 0.74
CA PHE A 546 -19.92 14.90 1.75
C PHE A 546 -21.42 14.70 1.59
N MET A 547 -21.99 14.93 0.39
CA MET A 547 -23.41 14.84 0.13
C MET A 547 -23.97 13.42 0.29
N LYS A 548 -23.20 12.38 -0.07
CA LYS A 548 -23.61 10.96 0.01
C LYS A 548 -23.43 10.31 1.38
N SER A 549 -22.77 10.97 2.33
CA SER A 549 -22.44 10.40 3.65
C SER A 549 -23.02 11.21 4.80
N GLY A 550 -22.87 10.71 6.02
CA GLY A 550 -23.29 11.40 7.25
C GLY A 550 -22.27 12.43 7.76
N ILE A 551 -21.43 13.00 6.91
CA ILE A 551 -20.56 14.13 7.28
C ILE A 551 -21.43 15.37 7.49
N ASP A 552 -21.26 16.05 8.62
CA ASP A 552 -22.08 17.23 8.98
C ASP A 552 -21.54 18.53 8.37
N VAL A 553 -20.21 18.65 8.34
CA VAL A 553 -19.50 19.86 7.90
C VAL A 553 -18.41 19.46 6.91
N LEU A 554 -18.31 20.18 5.80
CA LEU A 554 -17.19 20.06 4.87
C LEU A 554 -16.36 21.34 4.90
N VAL A 555 -15.07 21.21 5.09
CA VAL A 555 -14.10 22.32 5.01
C VAL A 555 -13.16 22.07 3.86
N VAL A 556 -13.18 22.96 2.87
CA VAL A 556 -12.28 22.93 1.71
C VAL A 556 -11.47 24.22 1.71
N GLU A 557 -10.19 24.13 2.02
CA GLU A 557 -9.32 25.27 2.31
C GLU A 557 -9.97 26.19 3.38
N ASN A 558 -10.38 27.39 3.02
CA ASN A 558 -11.07 28.33 3.93
C ASN A 558 -12.59 28.42 3.68
N PHE A 559 -13.15 27.52 2.88
CA PHE A 559 -14.58 27.45 2.63
C PHE A 559 -15.25 26.42 3.54
N LEU A 560 -16.27 26.85 4.28
CA LEU A 560 -17.06 26.02 5.20
C LEU A 560 -18.44 25.76 4.58
N LEU A 561 -18.84 24.49 4.54
CA LEU A 561 -20.13 24.04 4.05
C LEU A 561 -20.85 23.26 5.15
N LEU A 562 -22.06 23.69 5.51
CA LEU A 562 -22.92 22.93 6.42
C LEU A 562 -23.86 22.04 5.62
N LYS A 563 -24.09 20.82 6.09
CA LYS A 563 -24.96 19.85 5.42
C LYS A 563 -26.40 20.36 5.30
N SER A 564 -26.87 21.08 6.35
CA SER A 564 -28.21 21.68 6.40
C SER A 564 -28.47 22.70 5.31
N ASP A 565 -27.42 23.35 4.82
CA ASP A 565 -27.51 24.50 3.92
C ASP A 565 -27.35 24.08 2.44
N GLN A 566 -27.17 22.77 2.20
CA GLN A 566 -26.98 22.26 0.85
C GLN A 566 -28.33 22.00 0.15
N PRO A 567 -28.39 22.26 -1.18
CA PRO A 567 -29.56 21.88 -1.97
C PRO A 567 -29.70 20.36 -2.05
N GLU A 568 -30.91 19.89 -2.46
CA GLU A 568 -31.09 18.47 -2.76
C GLU A 568 -30.04 17.99 -3.77
N PHE A 569 -29.38 16.90 -3.42
CA PHE A 569 -28.26 16.36 -4.20
C PHE A 569 -28.77 15.57 -5.41
N ASP A 570 -28.61 16.13 -6.60
CA ASP A 570 -28.87 15.46 -7.88
C ASP A 570 -27.56 14.96 -8.49
N GLU A 571 -27.33 13.66 -8.41
CA GLU A 571 -26.10 13.00 -8.88
C GLU A 571 -25.83 13.20 -10.39
N PHE A 572 -26.90 13.40 -11.19
CA PHE A 572 -26.81 13.58 -12.65
C PHE A 572 -26.36 14.98 -13.08
N LYS A 573 -26.41 15.97 -12.19
CA LYS A 573 -26.01 17.35 -12.52
C LYS A 573 -24.51 17.62 -12.36
N ILE A 574 -23.81 16.78 -11.59
CA ILE A 574 -22.36 16.89 -11.44
C ILE A 574 -21.74 15.98 -12.51
N GLY A 575 -21.58 16.53 -13.71
CA GLY A 575 -21.29 15.80 -14.93
C GLY A 575 -20.02 14.97 -14.90
N ASP A 576 -20.17 13.67 -15.17
CA ASP A 576 -19.23 13.00 -16.04
C ASP A 576 -19.45 13.55 -17.45
N GLU A 577 -18.52 14.34 -17.99
CA GLU A 577 -18.42 14.53 -19.43
C GLU A 577 -18.12 13.16 -20.04
N ALA A 578 -19.19 12.41 -20.32
CA ALA A 578 -19.10 11.18 -21.08
C ALA A 578 -18.47 11.53 -22.43
N LYS A 579 -17.20 11.18 -22.62
CA LYS A 579 -16.54 11.24 -23.91
C LYS A 579 -17.42 10.49 -24.89
N THR A 580 -18.13 11.21 -25.75
CA THR A 580 -18.99 10.66 -26.78
C THR A 580 -18.15 9.79 -27.70
N GLU A 581 -18.25 8.47 -27.53
CA GLU A 581 -17.60 7.51 -28.44
C GLU A 581 -18.11 7.74 -29.88
N SER A 582 -17.20 7.90 -30.82
CA SER A 582 -17.55 8.04 -32.22
C SER A 582 -18.27 6.79 -32.72
N PHE A 583 -19.14 6.96 -33.75
CA PHE A 583 -19.86 5.85 -34.39
C PHE A 583 -18.91 4.71 -34.84
N PHE A 584 -17.70 5.05 -35.27
CA PHE A 584 -16.69 4.12 -35.72
C PHE A 584 -16.11 3.29 -34.53
N GLN A 585 -15.96 3.91 -33.37
CA GLN A 585 -15.54 3.21 -32.15
C GLN A 585 -16.63 2.26 -31.63
N LYS A 586 -17.91 2.64 -31.74
CA LYS A 586 -19.05 1.77 -31.40
C LYS A 586 -19.14 0.58 -32.35
N ALA A 587 -18.92 0.78 -33.65
CA ALA A 587 -18.92 -0.29 -34.65
C ALA A 587 -17.74 -1.28 -34.44
N LEU A 588 -16.53 -0.79 -34.16
CA LEU A 588 -15.36 -1.61 -33.81
C LEU A 588 -15.60 -2.40 -32.51
N ARG A 589 -16.24 -1.79 -31.53
CA ARG A 589 -16.62 -2.43 -30.27
C ARG A 589 -17.65 -3.53 -30.49
N GLY A 590 -18.68 -3.28 -31.34
CA GLY A 590 -19.67 -4.30 -31.74
C GLY A 590 -19.04 -5.51 -32.44
N PHE A 591 -18.12 -5.27 -33.40
CA PHE A 591 -17.39 -6.33 -34.08
C PHE A 591 -16.47 -7.12 -33.13
N SER A 592 -15.83 -6.43 -32.18
CA SER A 592 -15.00 -7.07 -31.16
C SER A 592 -15.84 -7.96 -30.22
N ILE A 593 -17.07 -7.56 -29.88
CA ILE A 593 -17.98 -8.33 -29.03
C ILE A 593 -18.39 -9.64 -29.73
N ILE A 594 -18.67 -9.61 -31.03
CA ILE A 594 -19.06 -10.81 -31.80
C ILE A 594 -17.89 -11.77 -31.98
N THR A 595 -16.67 -11.27 -32.20
CA THR A 595 -15.48 -12.10 -32.42
C THR A 595 -14.81 -12.55 -31.12
N PHE A 596 -15.09 -11.88 -30.00
CA PHE A 596 -14.47 -12.15 -28.70
C PHE A 596 -14.65 -13.61 -28.22
N PRO A 597 -15.86 -14.23 -28.24
CA PRO A 597 -16.05 -15.60 -27.79
C PRO A 597 -15.21 -16.61 -28.59
N ILE A 598 -15.14 -16.43 -29.92
CA ILE A 598 -14.38 -17.34 -30.82
C ILE A 598 -12.88 -17.17 -30.52
N ARG A 599 -12.39 -15.95 -30.48
CA ARG A 599 -10.96 -15.66 -30.20
C ARG A 599 -10.57 -16.15 -28.81
N TRP A 600 -11.45 -15.98 -27.81
CA TRP A 600 -11.26 -16.47 -26.46
C TRP A 600 -11.19 -18.01 -26.41
N LEU A 601 -12.12 -18.71 -27.09
CA LEU A 601 -12.16 -20.16 -27.14
C LEU A 601 -10.91 -20.73 -27.84
N VAL A 602 -10.56 -20.17 -28.99
CA VAL A 602 -9.34 -20.59 -29.77
C VAL A 602 -8.09 -20.35 -28.94
N SER A 603 -7.97 -19.19 -28.27
CA SER A 603 -6.83 -18.89 -27.38
C SER A 603 -6.72 -19.89 -26.25
N LYS A 604 -7.84 -20.22 -25.58
CA LYS A 604 -7.85 -21.23 -24.51
C LYS A 604 -7.49 -22.63 -25.01
N LEU A 605 -7.99 -23.02 -26.19
CA LEU A 605 -7.65 -24.31 -26.79
C LEU A 605 -6.15 -24.40 -27.09
N VAL A 606 -5.59 -23.42 -27.80
CA VAL A 606 -4.16 -23.37 -28.13
C VAL A 606 -3.31 -23.41 -26.87
N LEU A 607 -3.62 -22.59 -25.88
CA LEU A 607 -2.89 -22.54 -24.58
C LEU A 607 -3.03 -23.87 -23.81
N SER A 608 -4.19 -24.54 -23.88
CA SER A 608 -4.36 -25.87 -23.26
C SER A 608 -3.50 -26.92 -23.92
N VAL A 609 -3.45 -26.91 -25.25
CA VAL A 609 -2.55 -27.81 -26.03
C VAL A 609 -1.09 -27.51 -25.67
N MET A 610 -0.69 -26.24 -25.64
CA MET A 610 0.66 -25.85 -25.20
C MET A 610 0.97 -26.35 -23.80
N PHE A 611 0.03 -26.23 -22.88
CA PHE A 611 0.23 -26.67 -21.49
C PHE A 611 0.43 -28.18 -21.38
N TYR A 612 -0.40 -29.01 -22.04
CA TYR A 612 -0.29 -30.46 -21.94
C TYR A 612 0.80 -31.05 -22.82
N VAL A 613 1.07 -30.47 -24.01
CA VAL A 613 2.06 -31.02 -24.97
C VAL A 613 3.48 -30.56 -24.66
N PHE A 614 3.67 -29.33 -24.14
CA PHE A 614 5.00 -28.78 -23.86
C PHE A 614 5.25 -28.59 -22.35
N ILE A 615 4.43 -27.80 -21.64
CA ILE A 615 4.69 -27.46 -20.23
C ILE A 615 4.66 -28.70 -19.34
N THR A 616 3.70 -29.61 -19.54
CA THR A 616 3.57 -30.80 -18.67
C THR A 616 4.74 -31.79 -18.88
N PRO A 617 5.11 -32.24 -20.09
CA PRO A 617 6.25 -33.13 -20.25
C PRO A 617 7.57 -32.47 -19.79
N ILE A 618 7.80 -31.22 -20.19
CA ILE A 618 8.99 -30.48 -19.73
C ILE A 618 9.02 -30.38 -18.22
N GLY A 619 7.90 -30.06 -17.57
CA GLY A 619 7.80 -29.97 -16.12
C GLY A 619 8.08 -31.29 -15.38
N LEU A 620 7.64 -32.44 -15.97
CA LEU A 620 7.96 -33.77 -15.44
C LEU A 620 9.46 -34.05 -15.48
N ILE A 621 10.12 -33.68 -16.58
CA ILE A 621 11.58 -33.81 -16.74
C ILE A 621 12.30 -32.82 -15.85
N TRP A 622 11.88 -31.58 -15.86
CA TRP A 622 12.49 -30.47 -15.10
C TRP A 622 12.54 -30.77 -13.60
N ARG A 623 11.47 -31.30 -13.01
CA ARG A 623 11.42 -31.68 -11.59
C ARG A 623 12.45 -32.75 -11.20
N ASN A 624 12.80 -33.63 -12.13
CA ASN A 624 13.81 -34.66 -11.90
C ASN A 624 15.25 -34.11 -12.04
N LEU A 625 15.45 -33.11 -12.88
CA LEU A 625 16.75 -32.52 -13.19
C LEU A 625 17.06 -31.31 -12.30
N ASN A 626 16.05 -30.50 -12.01
CA ASN A 626 16.25 -29.26 -11.26
C ASN A 626 16.23 -29.53 -9.75
N LYS A 627 17.36 -29.24 -9.14
CA LYS A 627 17.57 -29.33 -7.68
C LYS A 627 17.36 -27.98 -7.00
N ASP A 628 16.75 -27.00 -7.69
CA ASP A 628 16.49 -25.70 -7.05
C ASP A 628 15.59 -25.91 -5.84
N ASP A 629 16.03 -25.32 -4.74
CA ASP A 629 15.46 -25.48 -3.43
C ASP A 629 14.13 -24.75 -3.25
N SER A 630 13.72 -23.90 -4.19
CA SER A 630 12.52 -23.04 -4.06
C SER A 630 11.20 -23.82 -3.90
N PHE A 631 11.08 -24.95 -4.62
CA PHE A 631 9.86 -25.78 -4.61
C PHE A 631 10.03 -27.12 -3.87
N GLN A 632 11.14 -27.28 -3.13
CA GLN A 632 11.41 -28.47 -2.35
C GLN A 632 10.60 -28.50 -1.03
N PRO A 633 10.29 -29.68 -0.51
CA PRO A 633 9.66 -29.82 0.78
C PRO A 633 10.46 -29.17 1.91
N ILE A 634 9.80 -28.93 3.05
CA ILE A 634 10.43 -28.46 4.27
C ILE A 634 11.59 -29.38 4.65
N ASP A 635 12.76 -28.83 4.90
CA ASP A 635 13.93 -29.54 5.45
C ASP A 635 14.21 -29.05 6.86
N LEU A 636 13.79 -29.82 7.84
CA LEU A 636 13.97 -29.50 9.25
C LEU A 636 15.45 -29.42 9.68
N LYS A 637 16.39 -30.02 8.92
CA LYS A 637 17.83 -30.00 9.20
C LYS A 637 18.50 -28.67 8.77
N LYS A 638 17.86 -27.92 7.88
CA LYS A 638 18.37 -26.61 7.47
C LYS A 638 18.37 -25.63 8.65
N ARG A 639 19.45 -24.87 8.80
CA ARG A 639 19.58 -23.84 9.84
C ARG A 639 19.05 -22.49 9.39
N SER A 640 18.95 -22.27 8.07
CA SER A 640 18.51 -21.02 7.44
C SER A 640 17.92 -21.28 6.06
N TYR A 641 16.94 -20.47 5.68
CA TYR A 641 16.38 -20.39 4.33
C TYR A 641 16.81 -19.12 3.60
N TRP A 642 17.57 -18.22 4.27
CA TRP A 642 18.15 -17.07 3.59
C TRP A 642 19.08 -17.49 2.49
N ARG A 643 18.89 -16.91 1.31
CA ARG A 643 19.78 -17.04 0.15
C ARG A 643 20.65 -15.81 0.05
N VAL A 644 21.93 -16.00 -0.24
CA VAL A 644 22.82 -14.88 -0.57
C VAL A 644 22.44 -14.34 -1.93
N ARG A 645 22.15 -13.06 -1.97
CA ARG A 645 21.79 -12.38 -3.21
C ARG A 645 23.02 -12.19 -4.08
N SER A 646 22.93 -12.52 -5.35
CA SER A 646 24.00 -12.23 -6.30
C SER A 646 24.18 -10.71 -6.42
N LYS A 647 25.42 -10.24 -6.35
CA LYS A 647 25.73 -8.81 -6.56
C LYS A 647 25.16 -8.33 -7.90
N PRO A 648 24.64 -7.09 -7.99
CA PRO A 648 24.16 -6.56 -9.25
C PRO A 648 25.26 -6.67 -10.30
N ARG A 649 24.91 -7.24 -11.44
CA ARG A 649 25.76 -7.20 -12.63
C ARG A 649 25.98 -5.75 -13.01
N ASP A 650 26.95 -5.48 -13.89
CA ASP A 650 27.26 -4.16 -14.43
C ASP A 650 26.03 -3.22 -14.55
N LYS A 651 26.21 -1.93 -14.34
CA LYS A 651 25.16 -0.88 -14.46
C LYS A 651 24.34 -0.96 -15.74
N SER A 652 24.90 -1.56 -16.82
CA SER A 652 24.17 -1.83 -18.07
C SER A 652 22.97 -2.75 -17.88
N SER A 653 22.93 -3.58 -16.84
CA SER A 653 21.82 -4.50 -16.54
C SER A 653 20.52 -3.77 -16.16
N TYR A 654 20.63 -2.53 -15.65
CA TYR A 654 19.47 -1.72 -15.31
C TYR A 654 18.67 -1.21 -16.52
N PHE A 655 19.28 -1.27 -17.73
CA PHE A 655 18.58 -0.96 -18.98
C PHE A 655 17.94 -2.18 -19.63
N LYS A 656 17.99 -3.32 -18.97
CA LYS A 656 17.43 -4.59 -19.44
C LYS A 656 16.24 -4.99 -18.57
N GLN A 657 15.25 -5.60 -19.20
CA GLN A 657 14.05 -6.10 -18.53
C GLN A 657 14.26 -7.44 -17.79
N TYR A 658 15.54 -7.91 -17.74
CA TYR A 658 15.97 -9.19 -17.14
C TYR A 658 17.26 -9.02 -16.31
#